data_46da8b7e60f669c3006047117cf80ae0
#
_entry.id   46da8b7e60f669c3006047117cf80ae0
#
_cell.length_a   1.000
_cell.length_b   1.000
_cell.length_c   1.000
_cell.angle_alpha   90.00
_cell.angle_beta   90.00
_cell.angle_gamma   90.00
#
_symmetry.space_group_name_H-M   'P 1'
#
loop_
_entity.id
_entity.type
_entity.pdbx_description
1 polymer ?
#
loop_
_entity_poly.entity_id
_entity_poly.type
_entity_poly.pdbx_seq_one_letter_code
_entity_poly.pdbx_strand_id
1 'polypeptide(L)'
;MKRSFTILLSAMIALAASGSVIHADTLEDLDKALTEAAAWKYGDSDAPMKTIESATFAAGNDAKLRGPVESKLIAALKTSKSVDLRRFICRQLRTIGTVKSVPVLASLLGDADLTHGARYALGRIKDAQAAAALHAAMGKTSGKVRIGIIITLAKRGYTAAMDDMVKLFASSDKGTAQAAIRGVGILGGSEAAKALLGARPKSSGVLRKRIDDALFDCAEALTRAGKGSDAAVIYKVLYTPKEAIHVRLAALRGLAQSQDAKAVNTLVTVIKGDDAQMRANAIAFMTDIKDPGATKAMVDLLATTKGPSKALILGGLGTRGDKSACPVVTKAASSEDKDVRAAALEALGSVGGADSVDLLVKAATTEQTARASLLRIKGDGVDANIIKAVSTGEIKARIEAIGALKARGCKQAVSALFKSAVSKEPDVRRAAIGALGSLAGEKDINGLLTLLVRPADPKDRSGIERAAGVAFLSIADKEKSADKILAVMRSASGDAKAALVRLLAQTPTTKALNAVKAMLKDQAETVKEAAVRTLSAWPDATPADTVLALAKSTSNKTHRVLLLRGYVRMASLTRDPTDMCMQAIKLAESTQDKKLVLSGFGASGSMEALNTVAKYLDDKNTREEAAMAAAKIGEKLRASKDRIQVKAILQKVVKVTRNRNTKRMAEKTIRGIKK
;
A
#
# COMPACT_ATOMS: atom_id res chain seq x y z
N MET A 1 -20.31 -31.06 48.83
CA MET A 1 -19.69 -29.75 49.11
C MET A 1 -18.45 -29.76 50.02
N LYS A 2 -18.26 -30.69 50.98
CA LYS A 2 -17.07 -30.71 51.85
C LYS A 2 -15.77 -31.24 51.17
N ARG A 3 -15.83 -32.13 50.17
CA ARG A 3 -14.62 -32.65 49.47
C ARG A 3 -14.01 -31.67 48.46
N SER A 4 -14.80 -30.76 47.83
CA SER A 4 -14.29 -29.77 46.89
C SER A 4 -13.55 -28.62 47.58
N PHE A 5 -13.89 -28.32 48.84
CA PHE A 5 -13.24 -27.24 49.58
C PHE A 5 -11.83 -27.64 50.07
N THR A 6 -11.65 -28.94 50.43
CA THR A 6 -10.35 -29.46 50.88
C THR A 6 -9.31 -29.55 49.74
N ILE A 7 -9.77 -29.85 48.50
CA ILE A 7 -8.88 -29.92 47.32
C ILE A 7 -8.46 -28.52 46.88
N LEU A 8 -9.35 -27.52 46.95
CA LEU A 8 -9.00 -26.12 46.66
C LEU A 8 -8.03 -25.52 47.68
N LEU A 9 -8.21 -25.86 48.98
CA LEU A 9 -7.33 -25.37 50.04
C LEU A 9 -5.95 -26.01 49.96
N SER A 10 -5.83 -27.30 49.62
CA SER A 10 -4.56 -27.98 49.41
C SER A 10 -3.84 -27.50 48.16
N ALA A 11 -4.58 -27.19 47.07
CA ALA A 11 -3.99 -26.59 45.84
C ALA A 11 -3.50 -25.16 46.08
N MET A 12 -4.22 -24.34 46.88
CA MET A 12 -3.78 -23.00 47.25
C MET A 12 -2.54 -23.02 48.19
N ILE A 13 -2.46 -23.98 49.10
CA ILE A 13 -1.28 -24.15 49.98
C ILE A 13 -0.09 -24.70 49.19
N ALA A 14 -0.29 -25.59 48.23
CA ALA A 14 0.76 -26.08 47.34
C ALA A 14 1.30 -24.98 46.38
N LEU A 15 0.40 -24.13 45.87
CA LEU A 15 0.81 -22.97 45.06
C LEU A 15 1.54 -21.91 45.88
N ALA A 16 1.15 -21.69 47.13
CA ALA A 16 1.84 -20.76 48.02
C ALA A 16 3.23 -21.31 48.47
N ALA A 17 3.35 -22.63 48.67
CA ALA A 17 4.58 -23.28 48.99
C ALA A 17 5.55 -23.35 47.78
N SER A 18 5.07 -23.62 46.59
CA SER A 18 5.85 -23.60 45.36
C SER A 18 6.34 -22.19 45.03
N GLY A 19 5.53 -21.16 45.24
CA GLY A 19 5.94 -19.76 45.08
C GLY A 19 7.04 -19.35 46.07
N SER A 20 7.01 -19.81 47.35
CA SER A 20 8.02 -19.49 48.33
C SER A 20 9.36 -20.23 48.06
N VAL A 21 9.33 -21.44 47.52
CA VAL A 21 10.56 -22.20 47.12
C VAL A 21 11.21 -21.54 45.91
N ILE A 22 10.47 -21.18 44.88
CA ILE A 22 10.98 -20.46 43.69
C ILE A 22 11.61 -19.13 44.11
N HIS A 23 11.05 -18.41 45.08
CA HIS A 23 11.62 -17.16 45.58
C HIS A 23 12.94 -17.37 46.35
N ALA A 24 13.04 -18.42 47.13
CA ALA A 24 14.27 -18.74 47.88
C ALA A 24 15.42 -19.10 46.94
N ASP A 25 15.19 -19.99 45.98
CA ASP A 25 16.18 -20.40 44.98
C ASP A 25 16.66 -19.18 44.14
N THR A 26 15.78 -18.31 43.71
CA THR A 26 16.12 -17.09 42.92
C THR A 26 17.02 -16.15 43.74
N LEU A 27 16.79 -16.01 45.04
CA LEU A 27 17.58 -15.12 45.90
C LEU A 27 18.94 -15.73 46.27
N GLU A 28 19.02 -17.04 46.43
CA GLU A 28 20.26 -17.77 46.68
C GLU A 28 21.16 -17.77 45.42
N ASP A 29 20.59 -18.07 44.28
CA ASP A 29 21.28 -17.98 42.98
C ASP A 29 21.82 -16.57 42.71
N LEU A 30 21.03 -15.52 43.05
CA LEU A 30 21.48 -14.13 42.94
C LEU A 30 22.66 -13.83 43.85
N ASP A 31 22.66 -14.28 45.11
CA ASP A 31 23.77 -14.08 46.03
C ASP A 31 25.08 -14.74 45.53
N LYS A 32 24.95 -15.97 45.05
CA LYS A 32 26.07 -16.69 44.44
C LYS A 32 26.62 -15.95 43.22
N ALA A 33 25.73 -15.55 42.30
CA ALA A 33 26.10 -14.81 41.09
C ALA A 33 26.75 -13.45 41.40
N LEU A 34 26.26 -12.71 42.39
CA LEU A 34 26.86 -11.44 42.83
C LEU A 34 28.24 -11.64 43.47
N THR A 35 28.43 -12.76 44.19
CA THR A 35 29.72 -13.13 44.79
C THR A 35 30.74 -13.51 43.70
N GLU A 36 30.33 -14.35 42.74
CA GLU A 36 31.15 -14.75 41.60
C GLU A 36 31.54 -13.54 40.72
N ALA A 37 30.64 -12.59 40.57
CA ALA A 37 30.83 -11.38 39.76
C ALA A 37 31.60 -10.28 40.50
N ALA A 38 31.99 -10.43 41.78
CA ALA A 38 32.56 -9.34 42.59
C ALA A 38 33.78 -8.65 41.94
N ALA A 39 34.60 -9.42 41.19
CA ALA A 39 35.76 -8.94 40.43
C ALA A 39 35.58 -8.94 38.91
N TRP A 40 34.37 -9.21 38.41
CA TRP A 40 34.07 -9.40 37.00
C TRP A 40 34.44 -8.19 36.13
N LYS A 41 35.04 -8.47 34.97
CA LYS A 41 35.39 -7.47 33.95
C LYS A 41 34.77 -7.84 32.62
N TYR A 42 34.56 -6.84 31.76
CA TYR A 42 34.10 -7.07 30.41
C TYR A 42 35.04 -8.01 29.65
N GLY A 43 34.50 -9.13 29.13
CA GLY A 43 35.26 -10.21 28.49
C GLY A 43 35.34 -11.49 29.31
N ASP A 44 35.06 -11.45 30.63
CA ASP A 44 34.90 -12.66 31.45
C ASP A 44 33.61 -13.41 31.10
N SER A 45 33.44 -14.63 31.69
CA SER A 45 32.19 -15.39 31.53
C SER A 45 30.96 -14.55 31.89
N ASP A 46 29.95 -14.55 31.04
CA ASP A 46 28.70 -13.81 31.26
C ASP A 46 27.65 -14.59 32.10
N ALA A 47 27.98 -15.80 32.56
CA ALA A 47 27.05 -16.63 33.33
C ALA A 47 26.52 -15.94 34.59
N PRO A 48 27.35 -15.31 35.46
CA PRO A 48 26.86 -14.58 36.63
C PRO A 48 25.97 -13.39 36.22
N MET A 49 26.31 -12.70 35.11
CA MET A 49 25.53 -11.57 34.62
C MET A 49 24.13 -11.99 34.18
N LYS A 50 24.01 -13.13 33.50
CA LYS A 50 22.71 -13.71 33.07
C LYS A 50 21.85 -14.08 34.28
N THR A 51 22.42 -14.65 35.31
CA THR A 51 21.70 -14.97 36.56
C THR A 51 21.18 -13.71 37.24
N ILE A 52 22.00 -12.66 37.36
CA ILE A 52 21.56 -11.36 37.91
C ILE A 52 20.43 -10.74 37.06
N GLU A 53 20.55 -10.83 35.75
CA GLU A 53 19.52 -10.31 34.83
C GLU A 53 18.22 -11.09 34.95
N SER A 54 18.27 -12.42 35.05
CA SER A 54 17.10 -13.28 35.25
C SER A 54 16.39 -12.98 36.58
N ALA A 55 17.16 -12.82 37.69
CA ALA A 55 16.59 -12.43 38.96
C ALA A 55 15.95 -11.03 38.91
N THR A 56 16.57 -10.08 38.22
CA THR A 56 16.00 -8.74 37.99
C THR A 56 14.70 -8.79 37.16
N PHE A 57 14.68 -9.62 36.13
CA PHE A 57 13.48 -9.81 35.30
C PHE A 57 12.34 -10.42 36.12
N ALA A 58 12.62 -11.45 36.90
CA ALA A 58 11.64 -12.04 37.82
C ALA A 58 11.11 -11.00 38.81
N ALA A 59 11.99 -10.21 39.42
CA ALA A 59 11.63 -9.12 40.32
C ALA A 59 10.83 -7.99 39.66
N GLY A 60 10.97 -7.80 38.37
CA GLY A 60 10.17 -6.87 37.58
C GLY A 60 8.71 -7.28 37.49
N ASN A 61 8.46 -8.60 37.49
CA ASN A 61 7.14 -9.21 37.34
C ASN A 61 6.53 -9.66 38.67
N ASP A 62 7.33 -9.78 39.74
CA ASP A 62 6.86 -10.18 41.06
C ASP A 62 7.21 -9.14 42.12
N ALA A 63 6.17 -8.52 42.70
CA ALA A 63 6.33 -7.49 43.72
C ALA A 63 6.99 -8.00 45.00
N LYS A 64 6.87 -9.30 45.33
CA LYS A 64 7.52 -9.89 46.53
C LYS A 64 9.02 -10.05 46.36
N LEU A 65 9.48 -10.34 45.16
CA LEU A 65 10.92 -10.45 44.82
C LEU A 65 11.58 -9.09 44.65
N ARG A 66 10.86 -8.06 44.27
CA ARG A 66 11.42 -6.75 43.93
C ARG A 66 12.25 -6.16 45.06
N GLY A 67 11.72 -6.09 46.27
CA GLY A 67 12.40 -5.52 47.42
C GLY A 67 13.68 -6.26 47.82
N PRO A 68 13.65 -7.59 48.00
CA PRO A 68 14.84 -8.40 48.28
C PRO A 68 15.90 -8.31 47.19
N VAL A 69 15.57 -8.46 45.91
CA VAL A 69 16.53 -8.36 44.79
C VAL A 69 17.14 -6.97 44.72
N GLU A 70 16.31 -5.90 44.82
CA GLU A 70 16.82 -4.51 44.87
C GLU A 70 17.82 -4.32 46.01
N SER A 71 17.53 -4.84 47.21
CA SER A 71 18.43 -4.70 48.38
C SER A 71 19.77 -5.38 48.16
N LYS A 72 19.80 -6.58 47.56
CA LYS A 72 21.02 -7.29 47.22
C LYS A 72 21.85 -6.55 46.16
N LEU A 73 21.18 -6.02 45.12
CA LEU A 73 21.85 -5.19 44.11
C LEU A 73 22.43 -3.91 44.72
N ILE A 74 21.71 -3.23 45.62
CA ILE A 74 22.22 -2.04 46.34
C ILE A 74 23.46 -2.40 47.16
N ALA A 75 23.46 -3.52 47.89
CA ALA A 75 24.61 -3.98 48.67
C ALA A 75 25.81 -4.25 47.77
N ALA A 76 25.63 -4.99 46.68
CA ALA A 76 26.69 -5.27 45.72
C ALA A 76 27.22 -3.99 45.03
N LEU A 77 26.36 -3.02 44.73
CA LEU A 77 26.75 -1.73 44.15
C LEU A 77 27.67 -0.92 45.10
N LYS A 78 27.46 -1.06 46.41
CA LYS A 78 28.29 -0.39 47.44
C LYS A 78 29.62 -1.07 47.64
N THR A 79 29.67 -2.40 47.59
CA THR A 79 30.85 -3.19 48.04
C THR A 79 31.76 -3.63 46.89
N SER A 80 31.25 -3.80 45.68
CA SER A 80 32.06 -4.27 44.55
C SER A 80 33.11 -3.25 44.12
N LYS A 81 34.32 -3.75 43.84
CA LYS A 81 35.42 -2.99 43.24
C LYS A 81 35.38 -3.00 41.69
N SER A 82 34.62 -3.92 41.07
CA SER A 82 34.48 -3.99 39.63
C SER A 82 33.60 -2.85 39.10
N VAL A 83 34.19 -1.96 38.32
CA VAL A 83 33.49 -0.88 37.65
C VAL A 83 32.45 -1.44 36.68
N ASP A 84 32.78 -2.53 36.00
CA ASP A 84 31.89 -3.14 35.01
C ASP A 84 30.65 -3.80 35.65
N LEU A 85 30.83 -4.50 36.77
CA LEU A 85 29.72 -5.01 37.56
C LEU A 85 28.86 -3.86 38.10
N ARG A 86 29.45 -2.80 38.62
CA ARG A 86 28.71 -1.63 39.14
C ARG A 86 27.92 -0.94 38.03
N ARG A 87 28.49 -0.82 36.82
CA ARG A 87 27.78 -0.33 35.64
C ARG A 87 26.59 -1.24 35.29
N PHE A 88 26.80 -2.55 35.35
CA PHE A 88 25.76 -3.53 35.08
C PHE A 88 24.61 -3.43 36.11
N ILE A 89 24.93 -3.36 37.39
CA ILE A 89 23.95 -3.21 38.48
C ILE A 89 23.13 -1.91 38.29
N CYS A 90 23.75 -0.80 37.94
CA CYS A 90 23.03 0.43 37.64
C CYS A 90 21.98 0.21 36.51
N ARG A 91 22.30 -0.62 35.50
CA ARG A 91 21.33 -1.00 34.46
C ARG A 91 20.15 -1.82 34.99
N GLN A 92 20.44 -2.75 35.93
CA GLN A 92 19.38 -3.55 36.57
C GLN A 92 18.49 -2.67 37.45
N LEU A 93 19.07 -1.80 38.27
CA LEU A 93 18.32 -0.85 39.10
C LEU A 93 17.48 0.16 38.28
N ARG A 94 17.82 0.41 37.03
CA ARG A 94 16.94 1.16 36.10
C ARG A 94 15.60 0.47 35.92
N THR A 95 15.55 -0.85 35.99
CA THR A 95 14.34 -1.65 35.73
C THR A 95 13.48 -1.81 36.97
N ILE A 96 14.09 -2.16 38.10
CA ILE A 96 13.37 -2.49 39.33
C ILE A 96 13.58 -1.51 40.50
N GLY A 97 14.52 -0.57 40.37
CA GLY A 97 14.88 0.36 41.43
C GLY A 97 13.69 1.21 41.92
N THR A 98 13.64 1.36 43.23
CA THR A 98 12.67 2.20 43.94
C THR A 98 13.37 3.36 44.64
N VAL A 99 12.67 4.05 45.52
CA VAL A 99 13.24 5.11 46.37
C VAL A 99 14.45 4.59 47.19
N LYS A 100 14.51 3.30 47.53
CA LYS A 100 15.61 2.67 48.26
C LYS A 100 16.96 2.74 47.50
N SER A 101 16.92 2.68 46.20
CA SER A 101 18.11 2.80 45.33
C SER A 101 18.61 4.24 45.17
N VAL A 102 17.78 5.26 45.49
CA VAL A 102 18.14 6.67 45.25
C VAL A 102 19.44 7.09 45.96
N PRO A 103 19.66 6.83 47.26
CA PRO A 103 20.86 7.33 47.93
C PRO A 103 22.17 6.77 47.34
N VAL A 104 22.22 5.46 47.02
CA VAL A 104 23.43 4.86 46.45
C VAL A 104 23.66 5.31 45.01
N LEU A 105 22.61 5.44 44.22
CA LEU A 105 22.72 5.95 42.83
C LEU A 105 23.14 7.43 42.82
N ALA A 106 22.61 8.22 43.75
CA ALA A 106 22.96 9.64 43.89
C ALA A 106 24.43 9.85 44.22
N SER A 107 25.03 9.02 45.11
CA SER A 107 26.44 9.10 45.45
C SER A 107 27.39 8.82 44.28
N LEU A 108 26.90 8.15 43.21
CA LEU A 108 27.66 7.82 42.01
C LEU A 108 27.56 8.90 40.90
N LEU A 109 26.77 9.93 41.09
CA LEU A 109 26.58 10.97 40.07
C LEU A 109 27.85 11.81 39.81
N GLY A 110 28.79 11.87 40.76
CA GLY A 110 30.10 12.53 40.60
C GLY A 110 31.19 11.62 40.04
N ASP A 111 30.96 10.32 39.98
CA ASP A 111 31.93 9.33 39.52
C ASP A 111 31.99 9.30 37.99
N ALA A 112 33.17 9.49 37.40
CA ALA A 112 33.35 9.59 35.96
C ALA A 112 32.91 8.31 35.21
N ASP A 113 33.07 7.15 35.80
CA ASP A 113 32.81 5.84 35.22
C ASP A 113 31.37 5.37 35.42
N LEU A 114 30.71 5.79 36.49
CA LEU A 114 29.39 5.29 36.90
C LEU A 114 28.27 6.29 36.76
N THR A 115 28.60 7.59 36.61
CA THR A 115 27.60 8.66 36.52
C THR A 115 26.56 8.43 35.45
N HIS A 116 26.94 7.87 34.29
CA HIS A 116 25.99 7.60 33.22
C HIS A 116 24.95 6.55 33.63
N GLY A 117 25.37 5.43 34.19
CA GLY A 117 24.50 4.36 34.68
C GLY A 117 23.58 4.82 35.81
N ALA A 118 24.17 5.49 36.82
CA ALA A 118 23.44 6.02 37.97
C ALA A 118 22.37 7.04 37.55
N ARG A 119 22.73 8.02 36.72
CA ARG A 119 21.80 9.01 36.16
C ARG A 119 20.67 8.35 35.33
N TYR A 120 21.00 7.31 34.56
CA TYR A 120 20.04 6.62 33.74
C TYR A 120 19.05 5.81 34.58
N ALA A 121 19.51 5.22 35.70
CA ALA A 121 18.64 4.54 36.67
C ALA A 121 17.74 5.56 37.40
N LEU A 122 18.32 6.62 37.98
CA LEU A 122 17.55 7.68 38.62
C LEU A 122 16.54 8.33 37.69
N GLY A 123 16.86 8.41 36.39
CA GLY A 123 15.95 8.95 35.37
C GLY A 123 14.68 8.11 35.22
N ARG A 124 14.67 6.84 35.62
CA ARG A 124 13.50 5.93 35.48
C ARG A 124 12.77 5.67 36.80
N ILE A 125 13.41 5.84 37.94
CA ILE A 125 12.75 5.74 39.24
C ILE A 125 11.71 6.85 39.36
N LYS A 126 10.42 6.48 39.49
CA LYS A 126 9.28 7.44 39.45
C LYS A 126 9.24 8.36 40.67
N ASP A 127 9.86 7.96 41.80
CA ASP A 127 9.81 8.71 43.04
C ASP A 127 10.41 10.12 42.91
N ALA A 128 9.81 11.09 43.58
CA ALA A 128 10.22 12.48 43.55
C ALA A 128 11.65 12.68 44.11
N GLN A 129 12.06 11.84 45.06
CA GLN A 129 13.42 11.90 45.64
C GLN A 129 14.51 11.64 44.59
N ALA A 130 14.24 10.82 43.58
CA ALA A 130 15.18 10.59 42.48
C ALA A 130 15.41 11.86 41.64
N ALA A 131 14.36 12.65 41.39
CA ALA A 131 14.48 13.92 40.69
C ALA A 131 15.18 14.98 41.59
N ALA A 132 14.86 15.03 42.87
CA ALA A 132 15.50 15.94 43.80
C ALA A 132 17.00 15.63 43.93
N ALA A 133 17.40 14.34 43.98
CA ALA A 133 18.81 13.94 44.01
C ALA A 133 19.55 14.35 42.71
N LEU A 134 18.93 14.18 41.54
CA LEU A 134 19.49 14.69 40.28
C LEU A 134 19.63 16.21 40.30
N HIS A 135 18.63 16.94 40.80
CA HIS A 135 18.65 18.41 40.88
C HIS A 135 19.79 18.89 41.81
N ALA A 136 19.93 18.30 43.00
CA ALA A 136 21.02 18.62 43.92
C ALA A 136 22.41 18.33 43.28
N ALA A 137 22.55 17.26 42.53
CA ALA A 137 23.79 16.92 41.83
C ALA A 137 24.08 17.87 40.65
N MET A 138 23.08 18.46 40.01
CA MET A 138 23.25 19.44 38.93
C MET A 138 24.10 20.62 39.36
N GLY A 139 23.87 21.14 40.59
CA GLY A 139 24.67 22.23 41.15
C GLY A 139 26.13 21.86 41.49
N LYS A 140 26.36 20.57 41.83
CA LYS A 140 27.67 20.06 42.31
C LYS A 140 28.54 19.46 41.21
N THR A 141 28.05 19.31 40.00
CA THR A 141 28.73 18.68 38.86
C THR A 141 29.08 19.68 37.77
N SER A 142 29.89 19.29 36.78
CA SER A 142 30.26 20.14 35.65
C SER A 142 30.38 19.34 34.35
N GLY A 143 30.54 20.02 33.22
CA GLY A 143 30.80 19.41 31.91
C GLY A 143 29.76 18.37 31.52
N LYS A 144 30.20 17.23 30.94
CA LYS A 144 29.34 16.16 30.40
C LYS A 144 28.38 15.58 31.45
N VAL A 145 28.79 15.52 32.71
CA VAL A 145 27.95 15.01 33.81
C VAL A 145 26.75 15.95 34.03
N ARG A 146 27.01 17.25 34.24
CA ARG A 146 25.98 18.26 34.41
C ARG A 146 25.00 18.30 33.19
N ILE A 147 25.56 18.29 31.99
CA ILE A 147 24.76 18.24 30.75
C ILE A 147 23.79 17.05 30.78
N GLY A 148 24.27 15.88 31.13
CA GLY A 148 23.45 14.67 31.21
C GLY A 148 22.34 14.79 32.27
N ILE A 149 22.64 15.36 33.44
CA ILE A 149 21.67 15.57 34.53
C ILE A 149 20.56 16.56 34.08
N ILE A 150 20.94 17.69 33.49
CA ILE A 150 19.99 18.70 32.96
C ILE A 150 18.98 18.03 32.01
N ILE A 151 19.46 17.29 31.02
CA ILE A 151 18.59 16.61 30.04
C ILE A 151 17.73 15.53 30.72
N THR A 152 18.22 14.86 31.74
CA THR A 152 17.44 13.85 32.46
C THR A 152 16.32 14.48 33.28
N LEU A 153 16.57 15.58 33.98
CA LEU A 153 15.57 16.34 34.73
C LEU A 153 14.49 16.90 33.79
N ALA A 154 14.91 17.47 32.66
CA ALA A 154 13.99 17.98 31.65
C ALA A 154 13.06 16.88 31.09
N LYS A 155 13.62 15.72 30.71
CA LYS A 155 12.84 14.57 30.23
C LYS A 155 11.91 13.96 31.27
N ARG A 156 12.23 14.11 32.56
CA ARG A 156 11.33 13.75 33.66
C ARG A 156 10.19 14.77 33.89
N GLY A 157 10.25 15.94 33.25
CA GLY A 157 9.29 17.01 33.50
C GLY A 157 9.49 17.67 34.89
N TYR A 158 10.69 17.65 35.45
CA TYR A 158 10.95 18.18 36.80
C TYR A 158 11.13 19.70 36.76
N THR A 159 10.00 20.42 36.83
CA THR A 159 9.93 21.88 36.69
C THR A 159 10.63 22.65 37.82
N ALA A 160 10.77 22.06 39.01
CA ALA A 160 11.49 22.68 40.15
C ALA A 160 12.97 23.00 39.84
N ALA A 161 13.57 22.40 38.81
CA ALA A 161 14.93 22.70 38.39
C ALA A 161 15.01 23.83 37.34
N MET A 162 13.89 24.41 36.93
CA MET A 162 13.84 25.37 35.81
C MET A 162 14.66 26.63 36.09
N ASP A 163 14.48 27.24 37.22
CA ASP A 163 15.20 28.48 37.58
C ASP A 163 16.71 28.32 37.63
N ASP A 164 17.18 27.18 38.14
CA ASP A 164 18.60 26.87 38.15
C ASP A 164 19.13 26.55 36.74
N MET A 165 18.33 25.90 35.88
CA MET A 165 18.69 25.75 34.48
C MET A 165 18.76 27.10 33.75
N VAL A 166 17.86 28.05 34.06
CA VAL A 166 17.87 29.40 33.47
C VAL A 166 19.14 30.17 33.85
N LYS A 167 19.59 30.07 35.10
CA LYS A 167 20.89 30.65 35.55
C LYS A 167 22.07 30.11 34.74
N LEU A 168 22.00 28.83 34.28
CA LEU A 168 23.05 28.21 33.49
C LEU A 168 23.07 28.64 32.00
N PHE A 169 22.14 29.46 31.54
CA PHE A 169 22.22 30.08 30.20
C PHE A 169 23.48 30.94 30.04
N ALA A 170 23.93 31.55 31.14
CA ALA A 170 25.15 32.38 31.20
C ALA A 170 26.41 31.59 31.55
N SER A 171 26.38 30.23 31.56
CA SER A 171 27.51 29.41 31.85
C SER A 171 28.67 29.64 30.86
N SER A 172 29.90 29.73 31.39
CA SER A 172 31.13 29.80 30.58
C SER A 172 31.35 28.49 29.79
N ASP A 173 30.88 27.35 30.31
CA ASP A 173 30.82 26.10 29.56
C ASP A 173 29.68 26.13 28.57
N LYS A 174 30.04 26.34 27.29
CA LYS A 174 29.07 26.42 26.17
C LYS A 174 28.19 25.17 26.09
N GLY A 175 28.68 23.98 26.41
CA GLY A 175 27.93 22.74 26.43
C GLY A 175 26.83 22.75 27.48
N THR A 176 27.15 23.21 28.69
CA THR A 176 26.18 23.38 29.79
C THR A 176 25.12 24.42 29.44
N ALA A 177 25.51 25.59 28.88
CA ALA A 177 24.56 26.62 28.47
C ALA A 177 23.56 26.09 27.42
N GLN A 178 24.05 25.40 26.39
CA GLN A 178 23.19 24.80 25.37
C GLN A 178 22.27 23.72 25.94
N ALA A 179 22.77 22.87 26.86
CA ALA A 179 21.96 21.84 27.49
C ALA A 179 20.87 22.43 28.39
N ALA A 180 21.17 23.51 29.09
CA ALA A 180 20.21 24.22 29.92
C ALA A 180 19.09 24.86 29.09
N ILE A 181 19.44 25.54 28.00
CA ILE A 181 18.47 26.11 27.04
C ILE A 181 17.55 25.00 26.51
N ARG A 182 18.15 23.89 26.04
CA ARG A 182 17.38 22.74 25.56
C ARG A 182 16.52 22.12 26.66
N GLY A 183 17.05 22.00 27.87
CA GLY A 183 16.32 21.48 29.03
C GLY A 183 15.08 22.28 29.35
N VAL A 184 15.20 23.61 29.37
CA VAL A 184 14.06 24.53 29.56
C VAL A 184 13.05 24.40 28.41
N GLY A 185 13.50 24.27 27.16
CA GLY A 185 12.63 24.00 26.03
C GLY A 185 11.84 22.69 26.16
N ILE A 186 12.49 21.62 26.62
CA ILE A 186 11.85 20.30 26.87
C ILE A 186 10.82 20.39 28.01
N LEU A 187 11.11 21.14 29.09
CA LEU A 187 10.15 21.37 30.18
C LEU A 187 8.90 22.09 29.66
N GLY A 188 9.09 23.04 28.74
CA GLY A 188 8.00 23.74 28.07
C GLY A 188 7.15 24.59 29.00
N GLY A 189 6.00 25.03 28.49
CA GLY A 189 5.06 25.87 29.24
C GLY A 189 5.36 27.37 29.18
N SER A 190 4.46 28.17 29.76
CA SER A 190 4.52 29.63 29.65
C SER A 190 5.73 30.23 30.37
N GLU A 191 6.16 29.66 31.50
CA GLU A 191 7.33 30.13 32.24
C GLU A 191 8.64 29.84 31.48
N ALA A 192 8.79 28.65 30.90
CA ALA A 192 9.91 28.32 30.05
C ALA A 192 10.00 29.27 28.83
N ALA A 193 8.87 29.52 28.19
CA ALA A 193 8.79 30.44 27.06
C ALA A 193 9.21 31.85 27.47
N LYS A 194 8.74 32.35 28.61
CA LYS A 194 9.11 33.69 29.17
C LYS A 194 10.61 33.78 29.41
N ALA A 195 11.22 32.79 30.05
CA ALA A 195 12.66 32.76 30.31
C ALA A 195 13.48 32.78 29.01
N LEU A 196 13.09 31.97 28.01
CA LEU A 196 13.77 31.88 26.71
C LEU A 196 13.60 33.20 25.92
N LEU A 197 12.39 33.80 25.90
CA LEU A 197 12.14 35.10 25.27
C LEU A 197 12.97 36.20 25.90
N GLY A 198 13.13 36.21 27.24
CA GLY A 198 13.98 37.17 27.96
C GLY A 198 15.47 36.99 27.67
N ALA A 199 15.94 35.77 27.45
CA ALA A 199 17.34 35.49 27.12
C ALA A 199 17.68 35.75 25.63
N ARG A 200 16.69 35.66 24.73
CA ARG A 200 16.87 35.73 23.28
C ARG A 200 17.58 37.01 22.81
N PRO A 201 17.19 38.24 23.20
CA PRO A 201 17.84 39.47 22.72
C PRO A 201 19.28 39.62 23.21
N LYS A 202 19.65 38.95 24.31
CA LYS A 202 20.98 38.99 24.93
C LYS A 202 21.94 37.93 24.34
N SER A 203 21.46 37.13 23.41
CA SER A 203 22.18 35.97 22.84
C SER A 203 22.50 36.16 21.37
N SER A 204 23.62 35.59 20.91
CA SER A 204 24.06 35.60 19.51
C SER A 204 24.60 34.24 19.08
N GLY A 205 24.81 34.06 17.78
CA GLY A 205 25.44 32.88 17.19
C GLY A 205 24.71 31.58 17.57
N VAL A 206 25.46 30.60 18.06
CA VAL A 206 24.95 29.26 18.37
C VAL A 206 23.93 29.28 19.51
N LEU A 207 24.14 30.09 20.54
CA LEU A 207 23.20 30.17 21.67
C LEU A 207 21.86 30.74 21.23
N ARG A 208 21.87 31.80 20.40
CA ARG A 208 20.64 32.38 19.84
C ARG A 208 19.85 31.32 19.06
N LYS A 209 20.54 30.56 18.21
CA LYS A 209 19.89 29.48 17.46
C LYS A 209 19.28 28.41 18.37
N ARG A 210 20.00 28.02 19.46
CA ARG A 210 19.47 27.08 20.45
C ARG A 210 18.25 27.59 21.20
N ILE A 211 18.20 28.90 21.47
CA ILE A 211 17.03 29.55 22.09
C ILE A 211 15.86 29.51 21.11
N ASP A 212 16.09 29.80 19.83
CA ASP A 212 15.04 29.76 18.82
C ASP A 212 14.48 28.33 18.66
N ASP A 213 15.35 27.30 18.62
CA ASP A 213 14.93 25.89 18.60
C ASP A 213 14.07 25.55 19.86
N ALA A 214 14.52 25.98 21.07
CA ALA A 214 13.79 25.72 22.31
C ALA A 214 12.45 26.48 22.38
N LEU A 215 12.37 27.67 21.79
CA LEU A 215 11.13 28.43 21.66
C LEU A 215 10.12 27.73 20.75
N PHE A 216 10.58 27.13 19.65
CA PHE A 216 9.71 26.29 18.83
C PHE A 216 9.18 25.08 19.60
N ASP A 217 10.03 24.38 20.33
CA ASP A 217 9.63 23.25 21.20
C ASP A 217 8.55 23.69 22.21
N CYS A 218 8.74 24.84 22.88
CA CYS A 218 7.76 25.40 23.80
C CYS A 218 6.44 25.75 23.11
N ALA A 219 6.50 26.41 21.95
CA ALA A 219 5.30 26.82 21.22
C ALA A 219 4.50 25.62 20.72
N GLU A 220 5.15 24.57 20.24
CA GLU A 220 4.50 23.33 19.87
C GLU A 220 3.85 22.63 21.06
N ALA A 221 4.53 22.60 22.22
CA ALA A 221 3.97 22.04 23.44
C ALA A 221 2.74 22.81 23.92
N LEU A 222 2.77 24.14 23.85
CA LEU A 222 1.63 25.00 24.17
C LEU A 222 0.46 24.79 23.20
N THR A 223 0.73 24.66 21.91
CA THR A 223 -0.29 24.38 20.90
C THR A 223 -0.97 23.03 21.16
N ARG A 224 -0.19 21.98 21.44
CA ARG A 224 -0.72 20.65 21.80
C ARG A 224 -1.54 20.65 23.10
N ALA A 225 -1.20 21.53 24.02
CA ALA A 225 -1.95 21.73 25.27
C ALA A 225 -3.20 22.62 25.12
N GLY A 226 -3.58 23.03 23.89
CA GLY A 226 -4.71 23.93 23.64
C GLY A 226 -4.48 25.39 24.00
N LYS A 227 -3.23 25.76 24.34
CA LYS A 227 -2.82 27.15 24.70
C LYS A 227 -2.30 27.89 23.47
N GLY A 228 -3.08 27.89 22.38
CA GLY A 228 -2.70 28.49 21.11
C GLY A 228 -2.37 29.98 21.18
N SER A 229 -3.05 30.75 22.04
CA SER A 229 -2.74 32.15 22.23
C SER A 229 -1.35 32.40 22.80
N ASP A 230 -0.90 31.56 23.75
CA ASP A 230 0.45 31.65 24.33
C ASP A 230 1.52 31.24 23.30
N ALA A 231 1.25 30.19 22.53
CA ALA A 231 2.12 29.76 21.44
C ALA A 231 2.29 30.87 20.39
N ALA A 232 1.22 31.56 20.05
CA ALA A 232 1.24 32.65 19.07
C ALA A 232 2.13 33.82 19.47
N VAL A 233 2.29 34.11 20.78
CA VAL A 233 3.24 35.13 21.25
C VAL A 233 4.67 34.75 20.84
N ILE A 234 5.04 33.48 21.01
CA ILE A 234 6.35 32.99 20.64
C ILE A 234 6.55 33.07 19.13
N TYR A 235 5.59 32.55 18.35
CA TYR A 235 5.68 32.54 16.89
C TYR A 235 5.77 33.96 16.31
N LYS A 236 5.05 34.96 16.87
CA LYS A 236 5.14 36.35 16.44
C LYS A 236 6.54 36.92 16.63
N VAL A 237 7.21 36.59 17.73
CA VAL A 237 8.60 37.03 17.99
C VAL A 237 9.59 36.37 17.00
N LEU A 238 9.32 35.14 16.58
CA LEU A 238 10.14 34.42 15.59
C LEU A 238 9.78 34.82 14.14
N TYR A 239 8.58 35.34 13.91
CA TYR A 239 8.11 35.83 12.61
C TYR A 239 8.44 37.32 12.43
N THR A 240 9.71 37.64 12.25
CA THR A 240 10.15 39.02 11.96
C THR A 240 10.99 39.07 10.68
N PRO A 241 10.99 40.17 9.91
CA PRO A 241 11.74 40.29 8.66
C PRO A 241 13.25 40.08 8.82
N LYS A 242 13.80 40.26 10.02
CA LYS A 242 15.23 40.10 10.32
C LYS A 242 15.66 38.63 10.45
N GLU A 243 14.71 37.73 10.64
CA GLU A 243 15.00 36.32 10.80
C GLU A 243 15.17 35.63 9.44
N ALA A 244 15.97 34.53 9.43
CA ALA A 244 16.17 33.73 8.24
C ALA A 244 14.84 33.13 7.73
N ILE A 245 14.72 32.97 6.42
CA ILE A 245 13.47 32.53 5.77
C ILE A 245 12.89 31.24 6.39
N HIS A 246 13.72 30.26 6.73
CA HIS A 246 13.27 29.00 7.33
C HIS A 246 12.66 29.19 8.73
N VAL A 247 13.18 30.14 9.53
CA VAL A 247 12.63 30.50 10.86
C VAL A 247 11.29 31.19 10.67
N ARG A 248 11.20 32.14 9.73
CA ARG A 248 9.94 32.85 9.40
C ARG A 248 8.86 31.89 8.92
N LEU A 249 9.20 30.93 8.06
CA LEU A 249 8.27 29.93 7.56
C LEU A 249 7.77 29.01 8.68
N ALA A 250 8.67 28.52 9.54
CA ALA A 250 8.29 27.70 10.67
C ALA A 250 7.37 28.46 11.64
N ALA A 251 7.69 29.72 11.92
CA ALA A 251 6.86 30.58 12.77
C ALA A 251 5.48 30.87 12.15
N LEU A 252 5.42 31.14 10.85
CA LEU A 252 4.15 31.39 10.14
C LEU A 252 3.26 30.13 10.15
N ARG A 253 3.86 28.95 9.94
CA ARG A 253 3.16 27.66 10.05
C ARG A 253 2.60 27.47 11.47
N GLY A 254 3.44 27.76 12.49
CA GLY A 254 3.02 27.67 13.88
C GLY A 254 1.86 28.63 14.21
N LEU A 255 1.88 29.84 13.68
CA LEU A 255 0.76 30.78 13.81
C LEU A 255 -0.53 30.23 13.19
N ALA A 256 -0.44 29.68 12.00
CA ALA A 256 -1.58 29.04 11.32
C ALA A 256 -2.19 27.92 12.17
N GLN A 257 -1.34 27.03 12.72
CA GLN A 257 -1.77 25.87 13.50
C GLN A 257 -2.28 26.22 14.90
N SER A 258 -1.77 27.29 15.52
CA SER A 258 -2.11 27.67 16.90
C SER A 258 -3.31 28.59 17.03
N GLN A 259 -3.63 29.36 15.98
CA GLN A 259 -4.65 30.39 16.01
C GLN A 259 -5.87 30.15 15.12
N ASP A 260 -5.79 29.12 14.23
CA ASP A 260 -6.85 28.75 13.28
C ASP A 260 -7.49 30.02 12.61
N ALA A 261 -8.76 30.30 12.85
CA ALA A 261 -9.45 31.46 12.25
C ALA A 261 -8.70 32.77 12.38
N LYS A 262 -8.05 33.04 13.52
CA LYS A 262 -7.30 34.30 13.77
C LYS A 262 -6.04 34.41 12.90
N ALA A 263 -5.49 33.28 12.43
CA ALA A 263 -4.32 33.28 11.54
C ALA A 263 -4.66 33.74 10.12
N VAL A 264 -5.92 33.64 9.68
CA VAL A 264 -6.35 33.96 8.32
C VAL A 264 -5.89 35.33 7.89
N ASN A 265 -6.11 36.37 8.72
CA ASN A 265 -5.70 37.75 8.41
C ASN A 265 -4.18 37.88 8.23
N THR A 266 -3.40 37.22 9.08
CA THR A 266 -1.93 37.22 8.95
C THR A 266 -1.50 36.58 7.63
N LEU A 267 -2.10 35.42 7.28
CA LEU A 267 -1.81 34.71 6.03
C LEU A 267 -2.22 35.54 4.80
N VAL A 268 -3.38 36.19 4.83
CA VAL A 268 -3.83 37.14 3.78
C VAL A 268 -2.79 38.25 3.55
N THR A 269 -2.27 38.82 4.63
CA THR A 269 -1.22 39.85 4.53
C THR A 269 0.04 39.32 3.86
N VAL A 270 0.46 38.10 4.24
CA VAL A 270 1.63 37.46 3.64
C VAL A 270 1.41 37.13 2.15
N ILE A 271 0.21 36.65 1.80
CA ILE A 271 -0.14 36.32 0.40
C ILE A 271 -0.13 37.58 -0.48
N LYS A 272 -0.51 38.73 0.04
CA LYS A 272 -0.45 40.01 -0.65
C LYS A 272 0.96 40.63 -0.73
N GLY A 273 1.92 40.14 0.06
CA GLY A 273 3.29 40.64 0.08
C GLY A 273 4.09 40.22 -1.16
N ASP A 274 5.31 40.74 -1.29
CA ASP A 274 6.14 40.54 -2.50
C ASP A 274 6.99 39.28 -2.48
N ASP A 275 7.20 38.68 -1.30
CA ASP A 275 8.01 37.46 -1.15
C ASP A 275 7.27 36.24 -1.72
N ALA A 276 7.69 35.75 -2.89
CA ALA A 276 7.04 34.66 -3.59
C ALA A 276 7.08 33.34 -2.81
N GLN A 277 8.17 33.06 -2.07
CA GLN A 277 8.30 31.85 -1.26
C GLN A 277 7.37 31.90 -0.05
N MET A 278 7.33 33.02 0.64
CA MET A 278 6.41 33.22 1.76
C MET A 278 4.95 33.14 1.30
N ARG A 279 4.62 33.75 0.16
CA ARG A 279 3.27 33.72 -0.43
C ARG A 279 2.81 32.30 -0.73
N ALA A 280 3.63 31.50 -1.41
CA ALA A 280 3.29 30.11 -1.75
C ALA A 280 3.03 29.27 -0.50
N ASN A 281 3.89 29.41 0.52
CA ASN A 281 3.71 28.70 1.78
C ASN A 281 2.50 29.19 2.58
N ALA A 282 2.21 30.51 2.57
CA ALA A 282 1.03 31.05 3.23
C ALA A 282 -0.28 30.51 2.62
N ILE A 283 -0.32 30.35 1.29
CA ILE A 283 -1.46 29.70 0.60
C ILE A 283 -1.61 28.25 1.07
N ALA A 284 -0.49 27.49 1.13
CA ALA A 284 -0.52 26.11 1.61
C ALA A 284 -0.99 26.04 3.08
N PHE A 285 -0.50 26.91 3.97
CA PHE A 285 -0.92 26.94 5.37
C PHE A 285 -2.39 27.33 5.52
N MET A 286 -2.90 28.24 4.70
CA MET A 286 -4.32 28.60 4.68
C MET A 286 -5.21 27.45 4.25
N THR A 287 -4.70 26.56 3.40
CA THR A 287 -5.39 25.35 2.97
C THR A 287 -5.70 24.41 4.14
N ASP A 288 -4.81 24.35 5.15
CA ASP A 288 -4.93 23.48 6.32
C ASP A 288 -5.86 24.03 7.41
N ILE A 289 -6.20 25.33 7.39
CA ILE A 289 -7.09 25.95 8.36
C ILE A 289 -8.51 25.43 8.20
N LYS A 290 -9.11 24.91 9.28
CA LYS A 290 -10.44 24.29 9.23
C LYS A 290 -11.57 25.32 9.15
N ASP A 291 -11.35 26.52 9.64
CA ASP A 291 -12.36 27.58 9.65
C ASP A 291 -12.85 27.94 8.24
N PRO A 292 -14.16 28.06 8.00
CA PRO A 292 -14.72 28.42 6.68
C PRO A 292 -14.28 29.81 6.22
N GLY A 293 -13.90 30.70 7.12
CA GLY A 293 -13.36 32.02 6.80
C GLY A 293 -12.09 31.98 5.96
N ALA A 294 -11.32 30.87 6.06
CA ALA A 294 -10.15 30.65 5.18
C ALA A 294 -10.57 30.47 3.71
N THR A 295 -11.64 29.70 3.44
CA THR A 295 -12.19 29.58 2.08
C THR A 295 -12.63 30.93 1.54
N LYS A 296 -13.39 31.71 2.35
CA LYS A 296 -13.83 33.05 1.96
C LYS A 296 -12.64 33.95 1.65
N ALA A 297 -11.63 33.99 2.52
CA ALA A 297 -10.42 34.79 2.30
C ALA A 297 -9.67 34.40 1.02
N MET A 298 -9.56 33.11 0.72
CA MET A 298 -8.94 32.60 -0.53
C MET A 298 -9.77 33.03 -1.76
N VAL A 299 -11.09 32.98 -1.68
CA VAL A 299 -11.98 33.46 -2.74
C VAL A 299 -11.80 34.97 -2.97
N ASP A 300 -11.76 35.75 -1.92
CA ASP A 300 -11.55 37.20 -1.99
C ASP A 300 -10.17 37.54 -2.61
N LEU A 301 -9.14 36.78 -2.29
CA LEU A 301 -7.80 36.93 -2.86
C LEU A 301 -7.74 36.66 -4.36
N LEU A 302 -8.57 35.77 -4.93
CA LEU A 302 -8.60 35.49 -6.37
C LEU A 302 -8.93 36.73 -7.21
N ALA A 303 -9.67 37.68 -6.67
CA ALA A 303 -10.03 38.92 -7.37
C ALA A 303 -8.81 39.83 -7.62
N THR A 304 -7.84 39.83 -6.72
CA THR A 304 -6.66 40.71 -6.74
C THR A 304 -5.36 40.00 -7.17
N THR A 305 -5.35 38.67 -7.21
CA THR A 305 -4.16 37.89 -7.51
C THR A 305 -4.11 37.46 -8.99
N LYS A 306 -2.91 37.45 -9.58
CA LYS A 306 -2.68 37.07 -10.99
C LYS A 306 -1.65 35.95 -11.11
N GLY A 307 -1.61 35.31 -12.27
CA GLY A 307 -0.59 34.34 -12.68
C GLY A 307 -0.43 33.16 -11.71
N PRO A 308 0.81 32.73 -11.43
CA PRO A 308 1.09 31.53 -10.64
C PRO A 308 0.47 31.54 -9.25
N SER A 309 0.40 32.70 -8.60
CA SER A 309 -0.23 32.80 -7.28
C SER A 309 -1.74 32.54 -7.31
N LYS A 310 -2.42 32.96 -8.37
CA LYS A 310 -3.85 32.65 -8.60
C LYS A 310 -4.06 31.16 -8.79
N ALA A 311 -3.21 30.50 -9.57
CA ALA A 311 -3.24 29.06 -9.76
C ALA A 311 -3.02 28.29 -8.43
N LEU A 312 -2.08 28.74 -7.58
CA LEU A 312 -1.86 28.15 -6.26
C LEU A 312 -3.08 28.29 -5.34
N ILE A 313 -3.74 29.44 -5.33
CA ILE A 313 -4.98 29.64 -4.53
C ILE A 313 -6.08 28.70 -5.02
N LEU A 314 -6.26 28.56 -6.34
CA LEU A 314 -7.24 27.62 -6.92
C LEU A 314 -6.93 26.17 -6.52
N GLY A 315 -5.66 25.76 -6.58
CA GLY A 315 -5.23 24.46 -6.08
C GLY A 315 -5.53 24.25 -4.60
N GLY A 316 -5.28 25.28 -3.77
CA GLY A 316 -5.62 25.28 -2.36
C GLY A 316 -7.12 25.13 -2.10
N LEU A 317 -7.97 25.86 -2.84
CA LEU A 317 -9.43 25.72 -2.78
C LEU A 317 -9.90 24.31 -3.19
N GLY A 318 -9.28 23.74 -4.23
CA GLY A 318 -9.53 22.36 -4.64
C GLY A 318 -9.16 21.34 -3.57
N THR A 319 -8.04 21.56 -2.86
CA THR A 319 -7.58 20.70 -1.76
C THR A 319 -8.53 20.79 -0.55
N ARG A 320 -9.00 22.00 -0.21
CA ARG A 320 -9.99 22.20 0.85
C ARG A 320 -11.32 21.51 0.55
N GLY A 321 -11.72 21.45 -0.71
CA GLY A 321 -12.95 20.78 -1.14
C GLY A 321 -14.25 21.49 -0.69
N ASP A 322 -14.15 22.73 -0.22
CA ASP A 322 -15.31 23.52 0.24
C ASP A 322 -16.15 23.98 -0.97
N LYS A 323 -17.38 23.49 -1.02
CA LYS A 323 -18.31 23.72 -2.15
C LYS A 323 -18.67 25.20 -2.34
N SER A 324 -18.54 26.04 -1.32
CA SER A 324 -18.79 27.47 -1.41
C SER A 324 -17.87 28.19 -2.41
N ALA A 325 -16.71 27.62 -2.71
CA ALA A 325 -15.76 28.12 -3.71
C ALA A 325 -16.19 27.83 -5.17
N CYS A 326 -17.13 26.93 -5.39
CA CYS A 326 -17.49 26.45 -6.73
C CYS A 326 -17.80 27.59 -7.75
N PRO A 327 -18.59 28.63 -7.43
CA PRO A 327 -18.92 29.67 -8.42
C PRO A 327 -17.67 30.42 -8.93
N VAL A 328 -16.74 30.75 -8.03
CA VAL A 328 -15.53 31.51 -8.38
C VAL A 328 -14.53 30.62 -9.13
N VAL A 329 -14.41 29.36 -8.73
CA VAL A 329 -13.57 28.36 -9.42
C VAL A 329 -14.10 28.10 -10.83
N THR A 330 -15.44 27.98 -11.01
CA THR A 330 -16.08 27.85 -12.33
C THR A 330 -15.75 29.02 -13.23
N LYS A 331 -15.80 30.24 -12.72
CA LYS A 331 -15.40 31.45 -13.49
C LYS A 331 -13.92 31.40 -13.89
N ALA A 332 -13.04 30.94 -13.01
CA ALA A 332 -11.60 30.84 -13.28
C ALA A 332 -11.26 29.74 -14.32
N ALA A 333 -12.13 28.74 -14.49
CA ALA A 333 -11.96 27.68 -15.47
C ALA A 333 -12.10 28.15 -16.94
N SER A 334 -12.56 29.39 -17.15
CA SER A 334 -12.60 30.06 -18.47
C SER A 334 -11.44 31.07 -18.65
N SER A 335 -10.41 31.04 -17.81
CA SER A 335 -9.26 31.94 -17.91
C SER A 335 -8.47 31.70 -19.20
N GLU A 336 -7.97 32.79 -19.80
CA GLU A 336 -7.00 32.71 -20.91
C GLU A 336 -5.64 32.19 -20.45
N ASP A 337 -5.25 32.48 -19.22
CA ASP A 337 -4.05 31.92 -18.59
C ASP A 337 -4.21 30.40 -18.42
N LYS A 338 -3.34 29.64 -19.07
CA LYS A 338 -3.38 28.17 -19.08
C LYS A 338 -3.23 27.55 -17.70
N ASP A 339 -2.33 28.11 -16.87
CA ASP A 339 -2.05 27.57 -15.55
C ASP A 339 -3.23 27.83 -14.60
N VAL A 340 -3.82 29.03 -14.67
CA VAL A 340 -5.02 29.37 -13.93
C VAL A 340 -6.20 28.50 -14.35
N ARG A 341 -6.39 28.32 -15.65
CA ARG A 341 -7.46 27.49 -16.22
C ARG A 341 -7.30 26.03 -15.78
N ALA A 342 -6.09 25.49 -15.91
CA ALA A 342 -5.80 24.11 -15.51
C ALA A 342 -6.04 23.89 -14.01
N ALA A 343 -5.55 24.80 -13.16
CA ALA A 343 -5.77 24.73 -11.71
C ALA A 343 -7.27 24.84 -11.33
N ALA A 344 -8.02 25.68 -12.03
CA ALA A 344 -9.46 25.79 -11.81
C ALA A 344 -10.21 24.53 -12.24
N LEU A 345 -9.89 23.98 -13.43
CA LEU A 345 -10.46 22.72 -13.89
C LEU A 345 -10.14 21.56 -12.93
N GLU A 346 -8.92 21.53 -12.38
CA GLU A 346 -8.55 20.53 -11.39
C GLU A 346 -9.34 20.69 -10.09
N ALA A 347 -9.46 21.92 -9.58
CA ALA A 347 -10.20 22.22 -8.37
C ALA A 347 -11.68 21.86 -8.48
N LEU A 348 -12.31 22.02 -9.67
CA LEU A 348 -13.69 21.61 -9.92
C LEU A 348 -13.94 20.11 -9.70
N GLY A 349 -12.91 19.27 -9.78
CA GLY A 349 -13.02 17.85 -9.44
C GLY A 349 -13.35 17.60 -7.95
N SER A 350 -13.08 18.59 -7.09
CA SER A 350 -13.33 18.51 -5.64
C SER A 350 -14.48 19.45 -5.20
N VAL A 351 -14.46 20.71 -5.65
CA VAL A 351 -15.45 21.72 -5.23
C VAL A 351 -16.67 21.78 -6.15
N GLY A 352 -16.59 21.22 -7.37
CA GLY A 352 -17.68 21.20 -8.34
C GLY A 352 -18.84 20.29 -7.94
N GLY A 353 -19.95 20.47 -8.61
CA GLY A 353 -21.18 19.69 -8.50
C GLY A 353 -21.82 19.47 -9.86
N ALA A 354 -23.11 19.13 -9.88
CA ALA A 354 -23.86 18.85 -11.10
C ALA A 354 -23.76 20.00 -12.14
N ASP A 355 -23.78 21.24 -11.69
CA ASP A 355 -23.70 22.43 -12.54
C ASP A 355 -22.33 22.62 -13.21
N SER A 356 -21.29 21.98 -12.70
CA SER A 356 -19.94 22.04 -13.27
C SER A 356 -19.72 20.99 -14.38
N VAL A 357 -20.64 20.05 -14.57
CA VAL A 357 -20.48 18.92 -15.51
C VAL A 357 -20.37 19.38 -16.95
N ASP A 358 -21.26 20.26 -17.41
CA ASP A 358 -21.27 20.70 -18.81
C ASP A 358 -19.96 21.41 -19.19
N LEU A 359 -19.44 22.25 -18.27
CA LEU A 359 -18.15 22.92 -18.45
C LEU A 359 -17.02 21.89 -18.50
N LEU A 360 -16.98 20.93 -17.58
CA LEU A 360 -15.93 19.91 -17.52
C LEU A 360 -15.98 18.98 -18.74
N VAL A 361 -17.15 18.57 -19.20
CA VAL A 361 -17.33 17.75 -20.41
C VAL A 361 -16.81 18.48 -21.65
N LYS A 362 -17.13 19.76 -21.78
CA LYS A 362 -16.64 20.59 -22.89
C LYS A 362 -15.12 20.78 -22.82
N ALA A 363 -14.60 21.13 -21.66
CA ALA A 363 -13.15 21.30 -21.47
C ALA A 363 -12.37 19.99 -21.65
N ALA A 364 -12.93 18.83 -21.32
CA ALA A 364 -12.29 17.52 -21.47
C ALA A 364 -11.93 17.18 -22.92
N THR A 365 -12.54 17.85 -23.91
CA THR A 365 -12.22 17.67 -25.33
C THR A 365 -10.79 18.10 -25.68
N THR A 366 -10.20 19.00 -24.91
CA THR A 366 -8.85 19.57 -25.11
C THR A 366 -7.96 19.51 -23.88
N GLU A 367 -8.53 19.46 -22.66
CA GLU A 367 -7.81 19.57 -21.40
C GLU A 367 -7.86 18.25 -20.61
N GLN A 368 -6.71 17.64 -20.42
CA GLN A 368 -6.60 16.38 -19.65
C GLN A 368 -7.04 16.55 -18.18
N THR A 369 -6.79 17.73 -17.60
CA THR A 369 -7.20 18.06 -16.23
C THR A 369 -8.70 18.02 -16.04
N ALA A 370 -9.48 18.53 -17.01
CA ALA A 370 -10.95 18.44 -17.00
C ALA A 370 -11.43 16.98 -17.08
N ARG A 371 -10.80 16.16 -17.91
CA ARG A 371 -11.09 14.73 -18.01
C ARG A 371 -10.86 14.02 -16.68
N ALA A 372 -9.74 14.29 -16.00
CA ALA A 372 -9.45 13.75 -14.69
C ALA A 372 -10.47 14.23 -13.64
N SER A 373 -10.91 15.47 -13.72
CA SER A 373 -11.90 16.05 -12.80
C SER A 373 -13.28 15.47 -12.97
N LEU A 374 -13.70 15.13 -14.19
CA LEU A 374 -14.95 14.39 -14.44
C LEU A 374 -14.99 13.01 -13.76
N LEU A 375 -13.83 12.39 -13.53
CA LEU A 375 -13.77 11.12 -12.82
C LEU A 375 -13.89 11.29 -11.31
N ARG A 376 -13.44 12.43 -10.77
CA ARG A 376 -13.38 12.71 -9.32
C ARG A 376 -14.61 13.44 -8.79
N ILE A 377 -15.25 14.27 -9.61
CA ILE A 377 -16.38 15.11 -9.21
C ILE A 377 -17.50 14.27 -8.59
N LYS A 378 -18.04 14.74 -7.45
CA LYS A 378 -19.07 14.05 -6.66
C LYS A 378 -20.19 15.01 -6.30
N GLY A 379 -21.36 14.47 -6.12
CA GLY A 379 -22.56 15.19 -5.68
C GLY A 379 -23.80 14.67 -6.39
N ASP A 380 -24.94 15.03 -5.83
CA ASP A 380 -26.22 14.66 -6.40
C ASP A 380 -26.38 15.25 -7.80
N GLY A 381 -26.92 14.49 -8.71
CA GLY A 381 -27.15 14.91 -10.09
C GLY A 381 -25.92 14.89 -11.01
N VAL A 382 -24.69 14.68 -10.51
CA VAL A 382 -23.47 14.65 -11.35
C VAL A 382 -23.58 13.60 -12.44
N ASP A 383 -23.84 12.33 -12.08
CA ASP A 383 -23.94 11.25 -13.06
C ASP A 383 -25.12 11.47 -14.01
N ALA A 384 -26.23 12.02 -13.53
CA ALA A 384 -27.39 12.36 -14.37
C ALA A 384 -27.02 13.42 -15.42
N ASN A 385 -26.27 14.46 -15.06
CA ASN A 385 -25.82 15.48 -16.01
C ASN A 385 -24.77 14.93 -17.00
N ILE A 386 -23.86 14.03 -16.58
CA ILE A 386 -22.96 13.35 -17.52
C ILE A 386 -23.78 12.47 -18.49
N ILE A 387 -24.81 11.75 -18.01
CA ILE A 387 -25.73 10.97 -18.88
C ILE A 387 -26.43 11.86 -19.87
N LYS A 388 -26.92 13.04 -19.46
CA LYS A 388 -27.53 14.01 -20.35
C LYS A 388 -26.55 14.47 -21.44
N ALA A 389 -25.29 14.72 -21.09
CA ALA A 389 -24.26 15.15 -22.02
C ALA A 389 -23.92 14.10 -23.11
N VAL A 390 -24.24 12.81 -22.89
CA VAL A 390 -24.09 11.76 -23.92
C VAL A 390 -24.94 12.02 -25.19
N SER A 391 -26.07 12.70 -25.05
CA SER A 391 -27.00 12.98 -26.14
C SER A 391 -26.99 14.44 -26.60
N THR A 392 -26.32 15.33 -25.87
CA THR A 392 -26.29 16.77 -26.13
C THR A 392 -24.87 17.25 -26.43
N GLY A 393 -24.77 18.32 -27.21
CA GLY A 393 -23.46 18.94 -27.51
C GLY A 393 -22.72 18.33 -28.70
N GLU A 394 -21.49 18.76 -28.85
CA GLU A 394 -20.59 18.38 -29.94
C GLU A 394 -20.15 16.91 -29.82
N ILE A 395 -19.79 16.29 -30.92
CA ILE A 395 -19.39 14.88 -31.04
C ILE A 395 -18.28 14.54 -30.01
N LYS A 396 -17.23 15.36 -29.92
CA LYS A 396 -16.11 15.16 -28.99
C LYS A 396 -16.57 15.18 -27.54
N ALA A 397 -17.41 16.14 -27.17
CA ALA A 397 -17.97 16.27 -25.83
C ALA A 397 -18.81 15.03 -25.43
N ARG A 398 -19.65 14.53 -26.35
CA ARG A 398 -20.43 13.31 -26.16
C ARG A 398 -19.54 12.09 -25.94
N ILE A 399 -18.43 11.98 -26.66
CA ILE A 399 -17.44 10.89 -26.49
C ILE A 399 -16.77 10.98 -25.12
N GLU A 400 -16.39 12.19 -24.67
CA GLU A 400 -15.81 12.39 -23.33
C GLU A 400 -16.81 12.03 -22.22
N ALA A 401 -18.08 12.41 -22.36
CA ALA A 401 -19.14 12.01 -21.42
C ALA A 401 -19.30 10.49 -21.35
N ILE A 402 -19.33 9.80 -22.49
CA ILE A 402 -19.39 8.34 -22.56
C ILE A 402 -18.16 7.71 -21.88
N GLY A 403 -16.97 8.24 -22.15
CA GLY A 403 -15.72 7.80 -21.54
C GLY A 403 -15.73 7.98 -20.02
N ALA A 404 -16.21 9.10 -19.53
CA ALA A 404 -16.34 9.39 -18.10
C ALA A 404 -17.32 8.41 -17.42
N LEU A 405 -18.50 8.15 -17.98
CA LEU A 405 -19.48 7.20 -17.45
C LEU A 405 -18.92 5.78 -17.39
N LYS A 406 -18.22 5.37 -18.44
CA LYS A 406 -17.51 4.07 -18.46
C LYS A 406 -16.50 3.96 -17.33
N ALA A 407 -15.62 4.95 -17.17
CA ALA A 407 -14.57 4.96 -16.17
C ALA A 407 -15.12 5.06 -14.73
N ARG A 408 -16.26 5.75 -14.56
CA ARG A 408 -16.98 5.86 -13.27
C ARG A 408 -17.78 4.60 -12.93
N GLY A 409 -17.93 3.64 -13.85
CA GLY A 409 -18.75 2.45 -13.64
C GLY A 409 -20.26 2.74 -13.53
N CYS A 410 -20.74 3.82 -14.15
CA CYS A 410 -22.11 4.30 -14.02
C CYS A 410 -23.10 3.41 -14.79
N LYS A 411 -23.66 2.40 -14.13
CA LYS A 411 -24.62 1.46 -14.73
C LYS A 411 -25.95 2.12 -15.13
N GLN A 412 -26.32 3.25 -14.52
CA GLN A 412 -27.52 4.01 -14.88
C GLN A 412 -27.45 4.57 -16.32
N ALA A 413 -26.23 4.72 -16.86
CA ALA A 413 -26.02 5.21 -18.21
C ALA A 413 -26.39 4.22 -19.32
N VAL A 414 -26.60 2.94 -19.03
CA VAL A 414 -26.78 1.86 -20.04
C VAL A 414 -27.90 2.19 -21.04
N SER A 415 -29.03 2.71 -20.56
CA SER A 415 -30.14 3.09 -21.47
C SER A 415 -29.76 4.20 -22.45
N ALA A 416 -29.03 5.23 -21.99
CA ALA A 416 -28.53 6.32 -22.84
C ALA A 416 -27.45 5.82 -23.81
N LEU A 417 -26.62 4.89 -23.38
CA LEU A 417 -25.60 4.27 -24.23
C LEU A 417 -26.19 3.42 -25.34
N PHE A 418 -27.29 2.70 -25.10
CA PHE A 418 -28.02 2.01 -26.19
C PHE A 418 -28.56 2.99 -27.26
N LYS A 419 -29.08 4.14 -26.83
CA LYS A 419 -29.50 5.20 -27.77
C LYS A 419 -28.32 5.74 -28.59
N SER A 420 -27.16 5.92 -27.92
CA SER A 420 -25.96 6.40 -28.60
C SER A 420 -25.30 5.34 -29.49
N ALA A 421 -25.49 4.05 -29.22
CA ALA A 421 -24.99 2.94 -30.04
C ALA A 421 -25.66 2.85 -31.42
N VAL A 422 -26.75 3.58 -31.64
CA VAL A 422 -27.41 3.72 -32.94
C VAL A 422 -27.35 5.15 -33.51
N SER A 423 -26.45 6.00 -32.95
CA SER A 423 -26.23 7.37 -33.44
C SER A 423 -25.77 7.38 -34.90
N LYS A 424 -26.07 8.46 -35.62
CA LYS A 424 -25.56 8.68 -36.98
C LYS A 424 -24.03 8.84 -36.99
N GLU A 425 -23.46 9.32 -35.90
CA GLU A 425 -22.03 9.61 -35.74
C GLU A 425 -21.21 8.34 -35.40
N PRO A 426 -20.31 7.88 -36.27
CA PRO A 426 -19.60 6.62 -36.09
C PRO A 426 -18.75 6.58 -34.79
N ASP A 427 -18.11 7.68 -34.42
CA ASP A 427 -17.25 7.75 -33.25
C ASP A 427 -18.07 7.65 -31.96
N VAL A 428 -19.25 8.29 -31.92
CA VAL A 428 -20.17 8.18 -30.79
C VAL A 428 -20.69 6.76 -30.65
N ARG A 429 -21.08 6.10 -31.78
CA ARG A 429 -21.51 4.70 -31.76
C ARG A 429 -20.43 3.80 -31.19
N ARG A 430 -19.19 3.90 -31.68
CA ARG A 430 -18.06 3.09 -31.20
C ARG A 430 -17.76 3.30 -29.72
N ALA A 431 -17.76 4.55 -29.27
CA ALA A 431 -17.59 4.88 -27.87
C ALA A 431 -18.69 4.25 -26.99
N ALA A 432 -19.96 4.39 -27.42
CA ALA A 432 -21.10 3.83 -26.69
C ALA A 432 -21.08 2.30 -26.64
N ILE A 433 -20.77 1.62 -27.74
CA ILE A 433 -20.62 0.17 -27.82
C ILE A 433 -19.49 -0.29 -26.87
N GLY A 434 -18.34 0.43 -26.88
CA GLY A 434 -17.23 0.14 -25.98
C GLY A 434 -17.56 0.34 -24.50
N ALA A 435 -18.44 1.29 -24.17
CA ALA A 435 -18.93 1.52 -22.81
C ALA A 435 -19.96 0.47 -22.37
N LEU A 436 -20.86 0.07 -23.27
CA LEU A 436 -21.83 -1.02 -23.03
C LEU A 436 -21.13 -2.32 -22.67
N GLY A 437 -20.00 -2.65 -23.31
CA GLY A 437 -19.23 -3.84 -22.97
C GLY A 437 -18.71 -3.88 -21.52
N SER A 438 -18.58 -2.71 -20.88
CA SER A 438 -18.12 -2.61 -19.48
C SER A 438 -19.24 -2.42 -18.46
N LEU A 439 -20.37 -1.85 -18.87
CA LEU A 439 -21.44 -1.40 -17.98
C LEU A 439 -22.72 -2.24 -18.07
N ALA A 440 -22.97 -2.87 -19.23
CA ALA A 440 -24.15 -3.69 -19.44
C ALA A 440 -24.06 -4.97 -18.57
N GLY A 441 -25.19 -5.35 -18.00
CA GLY A 441 -25.34 -6.55 -17.19
C GLY A 441 -26.38 -7.52 -17.75
N GLU A 442 -26.80 -8.50 -16.95
CA GLU A 442 -27.73 -9.56 -17.37
C GLU A 442 -29.06 -9.02 -17.95
N LYS A 443 -29.61 -7.96 -17.34
CA LYS A 443 -30.84 -7.33 -17.80
C LYS A 443 -30.74 -6.69 -19.19
N ASP A 444 -29.53 -6.34 -19.61
CA ASP A 444 -29.25 -5.58 -20.82
C ASP A 444 -28.92 -6.47 -22.03
N ILE A 445 -28.79 -7.78 -21.82
CA ILE A 445 -28.39 -8.76 -22.84
C ILE A 445 -29.29 -8.72 -24.08
N ASN A 446 -30.61 -8.64 -23.90
CA ASN A 446 -31.54 -8.58 -25.02
C ASN A 446 -31.28 -7.36 -25.93
N GLY A 447 -30.92 -6.21 -25.30
CA GLY A 447 -30.52 -5.01 -26.04
C GLY A 447 -29.22 -5.22 -26.84
N LEU A 448 -28.20 -5.87 -26.24
CA LEU A 448 -26.96 -6.19 -26.94
C LEU A 448 -27.17 -7.18 -28.10
N LEU A 449 -28.00 -8.20 -27.92
CA LEU A 449 -28.33 -9.16 -28.97
C LEU A 449 -29.11 -8.49 -30.11
N THR A 450 -30.02 -7.59 -29.79
CA THR A 450 -30.77 -6.80 -30.81
C THR A 450 -29.80 -5.93 -31.62
N LEU A 451 -28.89 -5.21 -30.96
CA LEU A 451 -27.85 -4.43 -31.64
C LEU A 451 -26.96 -5.31 -32.53
N LEU A 452 -26.58 -6.50 -32.06
CA LEU A 452 -25.71 -7.43 -32.79
C LEU A 452 -26.36 -7.87 -34.12
N VAL A 453 -27.65 -8.19 -34.07
CA VAL A 453 -28.41 -8.65 -35.27
C VAL A 453 -28.69 -7.50 -36.21
N ARG A 454 -29.04 -6.32 -35.68
CA ARG A 454 -29.40 -5.12 -36.44
C ARG A 454 -28.54 -3.93 -36.01
N PRO A 455 -27.23 -3.92 -36.31
CA PRO A 455 -26.39 -2.77 -36.03
C PRO A 455 -26.78 -1.60 -36.94
N ALA A 456 -26.57 -0.37 -36.44
CA ALA A 456 -26.78 0.83 -37.28
C ALA A 456 -25.81 0.89 -38.47
N ASP A 457 -24.63 0.30 -38.31
CA ASP A 457 -23.63 0.09 -39.35
C ASP A 457 -23.07 -1.34 -39.21
N PRO A 458 -23.06 -2.15 -40.29
CA PRO A 458 -22.48 -3.50 -40.25
C PRO A 458 -21.05 -3.55 -39.74
N LYS A 459 -20.25 -2.49 -39.91
CA LYS A 459 -18.87 -2.38 -39.41
C LYS A 459 -18.79 -2.38 -37.88
N ASP A 460 -19.84 -1.99 -37.17
CA ASP A 460 -19.88 -1.96 -35.72
C ASP A 460 -20.15 -3.35 -35.11
N ARG A 461 -20.60 -4.36 -35.91
CA ARG A 461 -20.96 -5.70 -35.41
C ARG A 461 -19.89 -6.37 -34.58
N SER A 462 -18.64 -6.29 -35.01
CA SER A 462 -17.50 -6.89 -34.25
C SER A 462 -17.29 -6.24 -32.89
N GLY A 463 -17.53 -4.93 -32.78
CA GLY A 463 -17.50 -4.19 -31.53
C GLY A 463 -18.62 -4.60 -30.59
N ILE A 464 -19.82 -4.76 -31.13
CA ILE A 464 -21.01 -5.19 -30.38
C ILE A 464 -20.85 -6.65 -29.91
N GLU A 465 -20.33 -7.53 -30.78
CA GLU A 465 -20.02 -8.91 -30.41
C GLU A 465 -19.07 -8.98 -29.22
N ARG A 466 -17.97 -8.19 -29.21
CA ARG A 466 -17.06 -8.11 -28.06
C ARG A 466 -17.74 -7.58 -26.80
N ALA A 467 -18.58 -6.53 -26.93
CA ALA A 467 -19.33 -5.97 -25.82
C ALA A 467 -20.28 -7.00 -25.20
N ALA A 468 -21.02 -7.71 -26.04
CA ALA A 468 -21.89 -8.80 -25.62
C ALA A 468 -21.11 -9.96 -24.97
N GLY A 469 -19.98 -10.34 -25.56
CA GLY A 469 -19.10 -11.38 -25.00
C GLY A 469 -18.65 -11.07 -23.58
N VAL A 470 -18.21 -9.84 -23.31
CA VAL A 470 -17.83 -9.41 -21.95
C VAL A 470 -19.02 -9.46 -20.99
N ALA A 471 -20.19 -9.00 -21.42
CA ALA A 471 -21.40 -9.06 -20.61
C ALA A 471 -21.79 -10.51 -20.27
N PHE A 472 -21.72 -11.44 -21.24
CA PHE A 472 -22.02 -12.86 -21.02
C PHE A 472 -21.04 -13.55 -20.06
N LEU A 473 -19.78 -13.14 -20.03
CA LEU A 473 -18.79 -13.70 -19.07
C LEU A 473 -19.20 -13.45 -17.62
N SER A 474 -19.80 -12.30 -17.32
CA SER A 474 -20.19 -11.90 -15.97
C SER A 474 -21.47 -12.58 -15.46
N ILE A 475 -22.23 -13.27 -16.32
CA ILE A 475 -23.50 -13.91 -15.95
C ILE A 475 -23.24 -15.34 -15.45
N ALA A 476 -23.74 -15.65 -14.27
CA ALA A 476 -23.57 -16.97 -13.65
C ALA A 476 -24.37 -18.07 -14.36
N ASP A 477 -25.64 -17.78 -14.69
CA ASP A 477 -26.54 -18.73 -15.35
C ASP A 477 -26.26 -18.82 -16.85
N LYS A 478 -25.38 -19.77 -17.22
CA LYS A 478 -24.96 -20.00 -18.60
C LYS A 478 -26.06 -20.67 -19.44
N GLU A 479 -26.93 -21.49 -18.85
CA GLU A 479 -28.06 -22.11 -19.57
C GLU A 479 -29.06 -21.07 -20.05
N LYS A 480 -29.52 -20.20 -19.15
CA LYS A 480 -30.41 -19.10 -19.48
C LYS A 480 -29.79 -18.12 -20.50
N SER A 481 -28.49 -17.91 -20.40
CA SER A 481 -27.75 -17.09 -21.35
C SER A 481 -27.68 -17.73 -22.73
N ALA A 482 -27.45 -19.02 -22.83
CA ALA A 482 -27.49 -19.77 -24.08
C ALA A 482 -28.90 -19.71 -24.72
N ASP A 483 -29.96 -19.91 -23.93
CA ASP A 483 -31.33 -19.84 -24.41
C ASP A 483 -31.65 -18.48 -25.06
N LYS A 484 -31.18 -17.36 -24.49
CA LYS A 484 -31.33 -16.02 -25.08
C LYS A 484 -30.65 -15.90 -26.46
N ILE A 485 -29.38 -16.40 -26.57
CA ILE A 485 -28.67 -16.39 -27.85
C ILE A 485 -29.38 -17.27 -28.86
N LEU A 486 -29.80 -18.49 -28.50
CA LEU A 486 -30.49 -19.44 -29.35
C LEU A 486 -31.83 -18.91 -29.85
N ALA A 487 -32.59 -18.22 -29.01
CA ALA A 487 -33.84 -17.60 -29.39
C ALA A 487 -33.67 -16.58 -30.54
N VAL A 488 -32.67 -15.69 -30.40
CA VAL A 488 -32.36 -14.67 -31.40
C VAL A 488 -31.76 -15.30 -32.69
N MET A 489 -30.98 -16.38 -32.55
CA MET A 489 -30.31 -17.06 -33.66
C MET A 489 -31.31 -17.70 -34.65
N ARG A 490 -32.50 -18.07 -34.19
CA ARG A 490 -33.54 -18.69 -35.07
C ARG A 490 -33.94 -17.79 -36.26
N SER A 491 -33.97 -16.49 -36.06
CA SER A 491 -34.36 -15.52 -37.09
C SER A 491 -33.16 -14.80 -37.72
N ALA A 492 -31.94 -15.06 -37.24
CA ALA A 492 -30.73 -14.44 -37.76
C ALA A 492 -30.15 -15.19 -38.97
N SER A 493 -29.50 -14.45 -39.88
CA SER A 493 -28.84 -15.00 -41.06
C SER A 493 -27.48 -14.35 -41.28
N GLY A 494 -26.67 -14.96 -42.12
CA GLY A 494 -25.36 -14.45 -42.54
C GLY A 494 -24.45 -14.07 -41.37
N ASP A 495 -23.83 -12.90 -41.43
CA ASP A 495 -22.84 -12.42 -40.43
C ASP A 495 -23.45 -12.23 -39.03
N ALA A 496 -24.74 -11.91 -38.93
CA ALA A 496 -25.40 -11.80 -37.63
C ALA A 496 -25.47 -13.18 -36.95
N LYS A 497 -25.87 -14.20 -37.69
CA LYS A 497 -25.91 -15.58 -37.20
C LYS A 497 -24.50 -16.10 -36.85
N ALA A 498 -23.53 -15.79 -37.68
CA ALA A 498 -22.12 -16.14 -37.42
C ALA A 498 -21.59 -15.51 -36.12
N ALA A 499 -21.95 -14.24 -35.84
CA ALA A 499 -21.58 -13.59 -34.60
C ALA A 499 -22.25 -14.23 -33.36
N LEU A 500 -23.54 -14.60 -33.47
CA LEU A 500 -24.25 -15.33 -32.40
C LEU A 500 -23.63 -16.71 -32.14
N VAL A 501 -23.20 -17.43 -33.20
CA VAL A 501 -22.49 -18.71 -33.06
C VAL A 501 -21.20 -18.54 -32.26
N ARG A 502 -20.42 -17.48 -32.51
CA ARG A 502 -19.21 -17.19 -31.74
C ARG A 502 -19.51 -16.84 -30.28
N LEU A 503 -20.61 -16.15 -30.00
CA LEU A 503 -21.04 -15.83 -28.63
C LEU A 503 -21.41 -17.06 -27.81
N LEU A 504 -21.87 -18.16 -28.43
CA LEU A 504 -22.22 -19.39 -27.72
C LEU A 504 -21.04 -19.99 -26.96
N ALA A 505 -19.80 -19.73 -27.37
CA ALA A 505 -18.61 -20.15 -26.61
C ALA A 505 -18.48 -19.45 -25.24
N GLN A 506 -19.15 -18.31 -25.03
CA GLN A 506 -19.18 -17.61 -23.74
C GLN A 506 -20.23 -18.21 -22.77
N THR A 507 -21.05 -19.11 -23.28
CA THR A 507 -22.10 -19.83 -22.54
C THR A 507 -21.94 -21.33 -22.77
N PRO A 508 -20.83 -21.97 -22.30
CA PRO A 508 -20.46 -23.34 -22.66
C PRO A 508 -21.38 -24.36 -21.98
N THR A 509 -22.53 -24.58 -22.59
CA THR A 509 -23.52 -25.55 -22.17
C THR A 509 -23.70 -26.62 -23.25
N THR A 510 -24.33 -27.75 -22.92
CA THR A 510 -24.64 -28.80 -23.88
C THR A 510 -25.52 -28.29 -25.02
N LYS A 511 -26.51 -27.44 -24.71
CA LYS A 511 -27.39 -26.82 -25.73
C LYS A 511 -26.59 -25.94 -26.70
N ALA A 512 -25.72 -25.08 -26.15
CA ALA A 512 -24.87 -24.20 -26.93
C ALA A 512 -23.93 -25.00 -27.85
N LEU A 513 -23.27 -26.03 -27.32
CA LEU A 513 -22.41 -26.90 -28.10
C LEU A 513 -23.17 -27.60 -29.25
N ASN A 514 -24.33 -28.17 -28.96
CA ASN A 514 -25.15 -28.83 -29.99
C ASN A 514 -25.60 -27.86 -31.06
N ALA A 515 -25.95 -26.63 -30.70
CA ALA A 515 -26.29 -25.59 -31.65
C ALA A 515 -25.08 -25.22 -32.53
N VAL A 516 -23.88 -25.06 -31.96
CA VAL A 516 -22.67 -24.80 -32.76
C VAL A 516 -22.37 -25.96 -33.71
N LYS A 517 -22.51 -27.23 -33.26
CA LYS A 517 -22.33 -28.41 -34.11
C LYS A 517 -23.32 -28.43 -35.27
N ALA A 518 -24.58 -28.04 -35.03
CA ALA A 518 -25.60 -27.98 -36.10
C ALA A 518 -25.23 -26.94 -37.18
N MET A 519 -24.55 -25.83 -36.79
CA MET A 519 -24.13 -24.77 -37.73
C MET A 519 -23.00 -25.18 -38.67
N LEU A 520 -22.36 -26.31 -38.48
CA LEU A 520 -21.42 -26.88 -39.44
C LEU A 520 -22.10 -27.28 -40.78
N LYS A 521 -23.42 -27.47 -40.77
CA LYS A 521 -24.24 -27.80 -41.93
C LYS A 521 -25.07 -26.60 -42.45
N ASP A 522 -24.81 -25.37 -41.93
CA ASP A 522 -25.54 -24.17 -42.38
C ASP A 522 -25.25 -23.88 -43.85
N GLN A 523 -26.21 -23.28 -44.56
CA GLN A 523 -26.02 -22.94 -45.97
C GLN A 523 -25.00 -21.82 -46.19
N ALA A 524 -24.92 -20.86 -45.24
CA ALA A 524 -24.00 -19.74 -45.31
C ALA A 524 -22.58 -20.16 -44.89
N GLU A 525 -21.61 -19.96 -45.77
CA GLU A 525 -20.20 -20.29 -45.49
C GLU A 525 -19.62 -19.54 -44.29
N THR A 526 -20.05 -18.27 -44.12
CA THR A 526 -19.64 -17.46 -42.94
C THR A 526 -20.09 -18.06 -41.62
N VAL A 527 -21.24 -18.75 -41.60
CA VAL A 527 -21.79 -19.41 -40.41
C VAL A 527 -21.02 -20.72 -40.16
N LYS A 528 -20.74 -21.51 -41.22
CA LYS A 528 -19.88 -22.72 -41.09
C LYS A 528 -18.48 -22.38 -40.56
N GLU A 529 -17.87 -21.35 -41.14
CA GLU A 529 -16.58 -20.83 -40.69
C GLU A 529 -16.61 -20.42 -39.21
N ALA A 530 -17.65 -19.70 -38.79
CA ALA A 530 -17.84 -19.32 -37.40
C ALA A 530 -17.98 -20.55 -36.47
N ALA A 531 -18.71 -21.58 -36.92
CA ALA A 531 -18.88 -22.82 -36.15
C ALA A 531 -17.54 -23.56 -35.96
N VAL A 532 -16.73 -23.71 -37.02
CA VAL A 532 -15.39 -24.31 -36.94
C VAL A 532 -14.50 -23.56 -35.96
N ARG A 533 -14.43 -22.23 -36.06
CA ARG A 533 -13.64 -21.38 -35.16
C ARG A 533 -14.12 -21.46 -33.71
N THR A 534 -15.44 -21.47 -33.51
CA THR A 534 -16.05 -21.54 -32.19
C THR A 534 -15.74 -22.88 -31.51
N LEU A 535 -15.88 -24.00 -32.25
CA LEU A 535 -15.51 -25.33 -31.76
C LEU A 535 -14.02 -25.41 -31.42
N SER A 536 -13.14 -24.88 -32.28
CA SER A 536 -11.68 -24.86 -32.02
C SER A 536 -11.31 -24.04 -30.79
N ALA A 537 -12.08 -22.99 -30.47
CA ALA A 537 -11.88 -22.09 -29.34
C ALA A 537 -12.74 -22.44 -28.10
N TRP A 538 -13.50 -23.53 -28.13
CA TRP A 538 -14.40 -23.91 -27.04
C TRP A 538 -13.67 -24.00 -25.70
N PRO A 539 -14.24 -23.49 -24.60
CA PRO A 539 -13.49 -23.28 -23.36
C PRO A 539 -13.06 -24.56 -22.62
N ASP A 540 -13.69 -25.69 -22.89
CA ASP A 540 -13.37 -27.00 -22.30
C ASP A 540 -13.11 -28.07 -23.39
N ALA A 541 -12.87 -29.30 -22.97
CA ALA A 541 -12.57 -30.42 -23.87
C ALA A 541 -13.82 -31.16 -24.41
N THR A 542 -15.03 -30.70 -24.06
CA THR A 542 -16.28 -31.41 -24.45
C THR A 542 -16.41 -31.65 -25.96
N PRO A 543 -16.03 -30.72 -26.87
CA PRO A 543 -16.12 -30.98 -28.32
C PRO A 543 -14.92 -31.70 -28.95
N ALA A 544 -14.00 -32.23 -28.15
CA ALA A 544 -12.72 -32.79 -28.65
C ALA A 544 -12.89 -33.81 -29.79
N ASP A 545 -13.81 -34.75 -29.64
CA ASP A 545 -14.06 -35.76 -30.69
C ASP A 545 -14.57 -35.14 -31.99
N THR A 546 -15.45 -34.13 -31.89
CA THR A 546 -15.95 -33.40 -33.05
C THR A 546 -14.83 -32.61 -33.72
N VAL A 547 -13.98 -31.95 -32.93
CA VAL A 547 -12.84 -31.18 -33.46
C VAL A 547 -11.83 -32.09 -34.13
N LEU A 548 -11.57 -33.26 -33.57
CA LEU A 548 -10.71 -34.28 -34.17
C LEU A 548 -11.27 -34.82 -35.49
N ALA A 549 -12.56 -35.17 -35.50
CA ALA A 549 -13.23 -35.65 -36.72
C ALA A 549 -13.19 -34.60 -37.85
N LEU A 550 -13.45 -33.34 -37.53
CA LEU A 550 -13.33 -32.25 -38.48
C LEU A 550 -11.89 -32.04 -38.98
N ALA A 551 -10.90 -32.14 -38.09
CA ALA A 551 -9.49 -32.03 -38.47
C ALA A 551 -9.04 -33.12 -39.44
N LYS A 552 -9.60 -34.33 -39.30
CA LYS A 552 -9.33 -35.46 -40.19
C LYS A 552 -10.02 -35.33 -41.56
N SER A 553 -11.22 -34.74 -41.62
CA SER A 553 -12.04 -34.71 -42.84
C SER A 553 -11.90 -33.41 -43.66
N THR A 554 -11.41 -32.31 -43.06
CA THR A 554 -11.35 -31.04 -43.77
C THR A 554 -10.24 -31.00 -44.83
N SER A 555 -10.59 -30.55 -46.05
CA SER A 555 -9.61 -30.22 -47.10
C SER A 555 -9.03 -28.80 -46.96
N ASN A 556 -9.65 -27.93 -46.13
CA ASN A 556 -9.17 -26.58 -45.90
C ASN A 556 -7.97 -26.58 -44.93
N LYS A 557 -6.80 -26.21 -45.45
CA LYS A 557 -5.55 -26.19 -44.66
C LYS A 557 -5.64 -25.26 -43.45
N THR A 558 -6.30 -24.10 -43.58
CA THR A 558 -6.47 -23.15 -42.46
C THR A 558 -7.36 -23.75 -41.37
N HIS A 559 -8.46 -24.37 -41.73
CA HIS A 559 -9.34 -25.07 -40.79
C HIS A 559 -8.58 -26.20 -40.07
N ARG A 560 -7.81 -27.00 -40.81
CA ARG A 560 -7.02 -28.10 -40.23
C ARG A 560 -6.08 -27.57 -39.14
N VAL A 561 -5.32 -26.50 -39.42
CA VAL A 561 -4.40 -25.90 -38.46
C VAL A 561 -5.15 -25.39 -37.23
N LEU A 562 -6.28 -24.67 -37.42
CA LEU A 562 -7.09 -24.15 -36.32
C LEU A 562 -7.67 -25.28 -35.45
N LEU A 563 -8.21 -26.32 -36.07
CA LEU A 563 -8.79 -27.48 -35.39
C LEU A 563 -7.71 -28.24 -34.62
N LEU A 564 -6.53 -28.46 -35.22
CA LEU A 564 -5.40 -29.11 -34.56
C LEU A 564 -4.94 -28.30 -33.32
N ARG A 565 -4.81 -26.99 -33.45
CA ARG A 565 -4.49 -26.09 -32.33
C ARG A 565 -5.55 -26.15 -31.23
N GLY A 566 -6.82 -26.13 -31.61
CA GLY A 566 -7.95 -26.28 -30.68
C GLY A 566 -7.89 -27.62 -29.95
N TYR A 567 -7.65 -28.70 -30.67
CA TYR A 567 -7.57 -30.04 -30.11
C TYR A 567 -6.41 -30.22 -29.13
N VAL A 568 -5.21 -29.75 -29.47
CA VAL A 568 -4.07 -29.76 -28.56
C VAL A 568 -4.31 -28.90 -27.32
N ARG A 569 -4.95 -27.75 -27.47
CA ARG A 569 -5.36 -26.92 -26.33
C ARG A 569 -6.35 -27.67 -25.42
N MET A 570 -7.35 -28.35 -26.00
CA MET A 570 -8.30 -29.17 -25.25
C MET A 570 -7.60 -30.30 -24.52
N ALA A 571 -6.61 -30.97 -25.17
CA ALA A 571 -5.79 -31.97 -24.52
C ALA A 571 -5.12 -31.45 -23.25
N SER A 572 -4.62 -30.21 -23.26
CA SER A 572 -3.99 -29.58 -22.08
C SER A 572 -4.97 -29.30 -20.93
N LEU A 573 -6.27 -29.34 -21.18
CA LEU A 573 -7.33 -29.16 -20.16
C LEU A 573 -7.75 -30.50 -19.53
N THR A 574 -7.28 -31.63 -20.05
CA THR A 574 -7.55 -32.95 -19.49
C THR A 574 -6.51 -33.36 -18.45
N ARG A 575 -6.84 -34.32 -17.61
CA ARG A 575 -5.91 -34.84 -16.58
C ARG A 575 -4.67 -35.49 -17.19
N ASP A 576 -4.85 -36.22 -18.27
CA ASP A 576 -3.77 -36.83 -19.06
C ASP A 576 -4.03 -36.59 -20.57
N PRO A 577 -3.20 -35.80 -21.24
CA PRO A 577 -3.37 -35.47 -22.66
C PRO A 577 -2.78 -36.55 -23.59
N THR A 578 -2.27 -37.70 -23.10
CA THR A 578 -1.51 -38.66 -23.88
C THR A 578 -2.26 -39.08 -25.14
N ASP A 579 -3.46 -39.66 -25.00
CA ASP A 579 -4.22 -40.20 -26.14
C ASP A 579 -4.57 -39.11 -27.15
N MET A 580 -4.95 -37.94 -26.68
CA MET A 580 -5.27 -36.79 -27.54
C MET A 580 -4.04 -36.32 -28.32
N CYS A 581 -2.88 -36.22 -27.67
CA CYS A 581 -1.64 -35.83 -28.33
C CYS A 581 -1.14 -36.94 -29.31
N MET A 582 -1.38 -38.22 -29.00
CA MET A 582 -1.10 -39.33 -29.91
C MET A 582 -1.97 -39.28 -31.18
N GLN A 583 -3.23 -38.85 -31.06
CA GLN A 583 -4.08 -38.63 -32.24
C GLN A 583 -3.63 -37.36 -33.00
N ALA A 584 -3.30 -36.30 -32.30
CA ALA A 584 -2.88 -35.04 -32.89
C ALA A 584 -1.58 -35.15 -33.69
N ILE A 585 -0.59 -35.90 -33.19
CA ILE A 585 0.72 -36.03 -33.86
C ILE A 585 0.60 -36.74 -35.21
N LYS A 586 -0.38 -37.65 -35.38
CA LYS A 586 -0.67 -38.30 -36.64
C LYS A 586 -1.24 -37.34 -37.69
N LEU A 587 -1.82 -36.23 -37.28
CA LEU A 587 -2.39 -35.21 -38.15
C LEU A 587 -1.42 -34.04 -38.40
N ALA A 588 -0.30 -34.00 -37.71
CA ALA A 588 0.69 -32.93 -37.81
C ALA A 588 1.54 -33.08 -39.09
N GLU A 589 1.19 -32.33 -40.13
CA GLU A 589 1.89 -32.37 -41.42
C GLU A 589 3.12 -31.45 -41.42
N SER A 590 2.97 -30.22 -40.98
CA SER A 590 4.05 -29.23 -40.97
C SER A 590 4.95 -29.36 -39.72
N THR A 591 6.19 -28.88 -39.84
CA THR A 591 7.10 -28.73 -38.69
C THR A 591 6.45 -27.92 -37.55
N GLN A 592 5.67 -26.89 -37.88
CA GLN A 592 5.00 -26.07 -36.87
C GLN A 592 3.89 -26.85 -36.14
N ASP A 593 3.15 -27.69 -36.85
CA ASP A 593 2.13 -28.54 -36.21
C ASP A 593 2.79 -29.57 -35.29
N LYS A 594 3.90 -30.21 -35.74
CA LYS A 594 4.67 -31.14 -34.88
C LYS A 594 5.16 -30.45 -33.61
N LYS A 595 5.73 -29.25 -33.72
CA LYS A 595 6.16 -28.45 -32.55
C LYS A 595 5.01 -28.21 -31.58
N LEU A 596 3.85 -27.78 -32.10
CA LEU A 596 2.67 -27.52 -31.30
C LEU A 596 2.24 -28.77 -30.51
N VAL A 597 2.12 -29.92 -31.21
CA VAL A 597 1.68 -31.17 -30.57
C VAL A 597 2.72 -31.66 -29.56
N LEU A 598 4.01 -31.58 -29.90
CA LEU A 598 5.10 -31.95 -28.98
C LEU A 598 5.05 -31.15 -27.69
N SER A 599 4.74 -29.84 -27.78
CA SER A 599 4.56 -29.02 -26.57
C SER A 599 3.38 -29.49 -25.72
N GLY A 600 2.30 -29.96 -26.33
CA GLY A 600 1.12 -30.53 -25.65
C GLY A 600 1.43 -31.79 -24.85
N PHE A 601 2.32 -32.66 -25.35
CA PHE A 601 2.77 -33.85 -24.62
C PHE A 601 3.42 -33.53 -23.26
N GLY A 602 3.97 -32.35 -23.08
CA GLY A 602 4.65 -31.99 -21.82
C GLY A 602 3.77 -32.07 -20.57
N ALA A 603 2.45 -32.09 -20.72
CA ALA A 603 1.51 -32.33 -19.63
C ALA A 603 1.23 -33.82 -19.34
N SER A 604 1.61 -34.75 -20.23
CA SER A 604 1.43 -36.17 -20.03
C SER A 604 2.27 -36.76 -18.90
N GLY A 605 1.83 -37.86 -18.34
CA GLY A 605 2.53 -38.64 -17.33
C GLY A 605 2.78 -40.09 -17.77
N SER A 606 2.79 -40.42 -19.09
CA SER A 606 2.91 -41.77 -19.59
C SER A 606 4.23 -42.05 -20.29
N MET A 607 4.70 -43.32 -20.22
CA MET A 607 5.88 -43.77 -20.95
C MET A 607 5.65 -43.79 -22.47
N GLU A 608 4.42 -44.02 -22.92
CA GLU A 608 4.05 -43.97 -24.33
C GLU A 608 4.28 -42.55 -24.90
N ALA A 609 3.86 -41.53 -24.18
CA ALA A 609 4.13 -40.13 -24.54
C ALA A 609 5.64 -39.84 -24.59
N LEU A 610 6.39 -40.29 -23.57
CA LEU A 610 7.83 -40.08 -23.51
C LEU A 610 8.56 -40.75 -24.69
N ASN A 611 8.21 -41.99 -25.02
CA ASN A 611 8.76 -42.72 -26.15
C ASN A 611 8.41 -42.08 -27.50
N THR A 612 7.19 -41.55 -27.62
CA THR A 612 6.76 -40.83 -28.84
C THR A 612 7.55 -39.56 -29.03
N VAL A 613 7.67 -38.74 -27.99
CA VAL A 613 8.43 -37.49 -28.03
C VAL A 613 9.93 -37.75 -28.29
N ALA A 614 10.49 -38.85 -27.76
CA ALA A 614 11.90 -39.18 -27.93
C ALA A 614 12.29 -39.40 -29.40
N LYS A 615 11.36 -39.84 -30.27
CA LYS A 615 11.59 -39.99 -31.73
C LYS A 615 11.91 -38.67 -32.43
N TYR A 616 11.52 -37.54 -31.87
CA TYR A 616 11.71 -36.20 -32.44
C TYR A 616 12.96 -35.48 -31.90
N LEU A 617 13.74 -36.10 -31.00
CA LEU A 617 14.96 -35.50 -30.45
C LEU A 617 16.10 -35.38 -31.49
N ASP A 618 16.09 -36.20 -32.53
CA ASP A 618 17.12 -36.19 -33.55
C ASP A 618 16.83 -35.20 -34.70
N ASP A 619 15.57 -34.79 -34.85
CA ASP A 619 15.19 -33.81 -35.88
C ASP A 619 15.53 -32.37 -35.41
N LYS A 620 16.41 -31.71 -36.15
CA LYS A 620 16.88 -30.36 -35.85
C LYS A 620 15.76 -29.31 -35.72
N ASN A 621 14.64 -29.53 -36.40
CA ASN A 621 13.52 -28.57 -36.45
C ASN A 621 12.55 -28.71 -35.28
N THR A 622 12.43 -29.91 -34.68
CA THR A 622 11.47 -30.18 -33.58
C THR A 622 12.15 -30.53 -32.26
N ARG A 623 13.47 -30.65 -32.28
CA ARG A 623 14.33 -31.08 -31.17
C ARG A 623 14.07 -30.37 -29.86
N GLU A 624 13.95 -29.04 -29.88
CA GLU A 624 13.85 -28.25 -28.66
C GLU A 624 12.49 -28.45 -27.97
N GLU A 625 11.40 -28.51 -28.74
CA GLU A 625 10.06 -28.80 -28.23
C GLU A 625 9.98 -30.24 -27.71
N ALA A 626 10.56 -31.19 -28.43
CA ALA A 626 10.64 -32.58 -28.00
C ALA A 626 11.47 -32.73 -26.71
N ALA A 627 12.60 -32.03 -26.62
CA ALA A 627 13.45 -32.05 -25.43
C ALA A 627 12.74 -31.46 -24.21
N MET A 628 12.04 -30.34 -24.37
CA MET A 628 11.26 -29.72 -23.30
C MET A 628 10.12 -30.65 -22.84
N ALA A 629 9.38 -31.23 -23.77
CA ALA A 629 8.32 -32.18 -23.45
C ALA A 629 8.87 -33.42 -22.74
N ALA A 630 9.95 -34.01 -23.25
CA ALA A 630 10.59 -35.19 -22.63
C ALA A 630 11.11 -34.89 -21.21
N ALA A 631 11.68 -33.69 -20.98
CA ALA A 631 12.12 -33.27 -19.65
C ALA A 631 10.95 -33.17 -18.65
N LYS A 632 9.82 -32.60 -19.07
CA LYS A 632 8.61 -32.47 -18.24
C LYS A 632 7.96 -33.81 -17.93
N ILE A 633 7.83 -34.69 -18.95
CA ILE A 633 7.29 -36.05 -18.78
C ILE A 633 8.21 -36.87 -17.88
N GLY A 634 9.51 -36.80 -18.11
CA GLY A 634 10.51 -37.51 -17.33
C GLY A 634 10.52 -37.11 -15.86
N GLU A 635 10.27 -35.85 -15.54
CA GLU A 635 10.13 -35.38 -14.14
C GLU A 635 8.96 -36.09 -13.44
N LYS A 636 7.82 -36.24 -14.12
CA LYS A 636 6.65 -36.95 -13.59
C LYS A 636 6.91 -38.44 -13.41
N LEU A 637 7.68 -39.04 -14.31
CA LEU A 637 7.97 -40.48 -14.35
C LEU A 637 9.23 -40.90 -13.56
N ARG A 638 9.90 -39.96 -12.88
CA ARG A 638 11.18 -40.21 -12.17
C ARG A 638 11.14 -41.36 -11.14
N ALA A 639 9.96 -41.61 -10.56
CA ALA A 639 9.74 -42.67 -9.58
C ALA A 639 8.95 -43.86 -10.13
N SER A 640 8.69 -43.91 -11.45
CA SER A 640 7.97 -45.00 -12.09
C SER A 640 8.84 -46.31 -12.15
N LYS A 641 8.19 -47.44 -12.44
CA LYS A 641 8.88 -48.69 -12.69
C LYS A 641 9.87 -48.61 -13.89
N ASP A 642 9.60 -47.70 -14.83
CA ASP A 642 10.37 -47.52 -16.07
C ASP A 642 11.48 -46.47 -15.92
N ARG A 643 11.84 -46.10 -14.69
CA ARG A 643 12.79 -45.02 -14.37
C ARG A 643 14.16 -45.14 -15.06
N ILE A 644 14.61 -46.35 -15.38
CA ILE A 644 15.88 -46.61 -16.10
C ILE A 644 15.77 -46.08 -17.54
N GLN A 645 14.67 -46.43 -18.24
CA GLN A 645 14.39 -45.94 -19.59
C GLN A 645 14.17 -44.43 -19.62
N VAL A 646 13.45 -43.89 -18.62
CA VAL A 646 13.29 -42.42 -18.42
C VAL A 646 14.66 -41.74 -18.34
N LYS A 647 15.59 -42.28 -17.52
CA LYS A 647 16.95 -41.77 -17.37
C LYS A 647 17.71 -41.76 -18.69
N ALA A 648 17.63 -42.84 -19.47
CA ALA A 648 18.29 -42.91 -20.78
C ALA A 648 17.80 -41.87 -21.77
N ILE A 649 16.47 -41.65 -21.84
CA ILE A 649 15.89 -40.60 -22.70
C ILE A 649 16.31 -39.22 -22.23
N LEU A 650 16.29 -38.94 -20.91
CA LEU A 650 16.71 -37.65 -20.37
C LEU A 650 18.22 -37.39 -20.61
N GLN A 651 19.08 -38.42 -20.59
CA GLN A 651 20.48 -38.27 -20.96
C GLN A 651 20.63 -37.85 -22.44
N LYS A 652 19.77 -38.40 -23.34
CA LYS A 652 19.71 -37.95 -24.72
C LYS A 652 19.26 -36.50 -24.83
N VAL A 653 18.24 -36.07 -24.04
CA VAL A 653 17.81 -34.69 -23.97
C VAL A 653 18.97 -33.76 -23.59
N VAL A 654 19.75 -34.11 -22.55
CA VAL A 654 20.91 -33.28 -22.10
C VAL A 654 21.96 -33.12 -23.20
N LYS A 655 22.13 -34.15 -24.05
CA LYS A 655 23.10 -34.11 -25.16
C LYS A 655 22.64 -33.25 -26.34
N VAL A 656 21.34 -33.24 -26.65
CA VAL A 656 20.84 -32.67 -27.92
C VAL A 656 20.26 -31.27 -27.77
N THR A 657 19.73 -30.90 -26.58
CA THR A 657 19.11 -29.58 -26.37
C THR A 657 20.14 -28.47 -26.24
N ARG A 658 19.86 -27.32 -26.86
CA ARG A 658 20.61 -26.06 -26.70
C ARG A 658 19.98 -25.15 -25.61
N ASN A 659 18.77 -25.50 -25.16
CA ASN A 659 18.07 -24.71 -24.15
C ASN A 659 18.60 -25.04 -22.75
N ARG A 660 19.24 -24.05 -22.11
CA ARG A 660 19.85 -24.18 -20.77
C ARG A 660 18.85 -24.63 -19.70
N ASN A 661 17.60 -24.12 -19.76
CA ASN A 661 16.58 -24.45 -18.76
C ASN A 661 16.11 -25.89 -18.91
N THR A 662 15.87 -26.33 -20.15
CA THR A 662 15.52 -27.73 -20.46
C THR A 662 16.63 -28.69 -20.02
N LYS A 663 17.89 -28.34 -20.30
CA LYS A 663 19.06 -29.10 -19.89
C LYS A 663 19.14 -29.26 -18.38
N ARG A 664 19.02 -28.14 -17.65
CA ARG A 664 19.02 -28.11 -16.17
C ARG A 664 17.87 -28.95 -15.58
N MET A 665 16.67 -28.87 -16.16
CA MET A 665 15.51 -29.67 -15.75
C MET A 665 15.80 -31.17 -15.90
N ALA A 666 16.28 -31.62 -17.06
CA ALA A 666 16.64 -33.01 -17.33
C ALA A 666 17.74 -33.50 -16.38
N GLU A 667 18.82 -32.72 -16.19
CA GLU A 667 19.91 -33.07 -15.26
C GLU A 667 19.43 -33.18 -13.80
N LYS A 668 18.56 -32.27 -13.36
CA LYS A 668 17.95 -32.33 -12.02
C LYS A 668 17.13 -33.61 -11.86
N THR A 669 16.32 -33.94 -12.85
CA THR A 669 15.48 -35.13 -12.81
C THR A 669 16.34 -36.42 -12.81
N ILE A 670 17.39 -36.48 -13.63
CA ILE A 670 18.33 -37.61 -13.66
C ILE A 670 18.96 -37.85 -12.29
N ARG A 671 19.40 -36.79 -11.60
CA ARG A 671 19.96 -36.88 -10.23
C ARG A 671 18.95 -37.38 -9.21
N GLY A 672 17.66 -37.07 -9.39
CA GLY A 672 16.57 -37.52 -8.52
C GLY A 672 16.08 -38.94 -8.77
N ILE A 673 16.52 -39.61 -9.84
CA ILE A 673 16.19 -41.02 -10.12
C ILE A 673 17.12 -41.91 -9.28
N LYS A 674 16.56 -42.52 -8.23
CA LYS A 674 17.28 -43.50 -7.39
C LYS A 674 17.70 -44.71 -8.24
N LYS A 675 18.90 -45.27 -7.93
CA LYS A 675 19.40 -46.47 -8.58
C LYS A 675 18.45 -47.67 -8.44
#